data_ddfc563a4697f3a93718b0eb2b727b44
#
_entry.id   ddfc563a4697f3a93718b0eb2b727b44
#
_cell.length_a   1.000
_cell.length_b   1.000
_cell.length_c   1.000
_cell.angle_alpha   90.00
_cell.angle_beta   90.00
_cell.angle_gamma   90.00
#
_symmetry.space_group_name_H-M   'P 1'
#
loop_
_entity.id
_entity.type
_entity.pdbx_description
1 polymer ?
#
loop_
_entity_poly.entity_id
_entity_poly.type
_entity_poly.pdbx_seq_one_letter_code
_entity_poly.pdbx_strand_id
1 'polypeptide(L)'
;MRFTAFLLAAWLSVVQWAEKRVDAAEDQQLQKVLEGIMQSCQDCHNSVTSEGGVSFEDLGDVSEDARFSLLNRAQEQLFFGLMPPEESGQQQSDDQVELAGAIRTLLRASGVSDLEDRLKQPGYGNYVNHETLFSGEVKELPFSPVRRWLVSPQIFQERVNDVFLLEGRERQREFYGVTNPITLPDNSGVRYFDNGSIDGGHLLTMLANADWISKKQIFAAVNLTRNRSEITFENQKDRWYPPRIPDSFVKIVSMDTIPTPGEMKAAIESQFNCVLQRQPNERELTRYLELMSSSIEIGGNRQGLRQMLVSVLLESEFLYRTEFGAGAKDEHGRMKLSGREASYAIAYALSDRAPDVQLKSAAETGHLETQADYRKQVKRILDDKNSFFAEVSPTVSSGYVKPHRVSHPKLVRFFREFFGYPNSMKLFKDIARSGGFFDNAGRDYTGTAGSVTNEADRVVGDILARDKNVFEELLTTDEFYVLHPHSNQEAERIIEDWRKAYAVLRNLDWRSDPAKALEENFEAHRESFKAIRITKLTEDRKRVNVRDFKRFMEYFEQTFDRGITPITFPWFYHGGQKFRYSEIYSLPRVPGGGPIGSSGKYREELPWDYPAKQPFKIANRKGILTHPAWLLAHSQNTETDIVRRGRWIREKLLAGCVPDVPISVDAQIPENHQQTLRERLTSVTEKQECWKCHRQMNPLGVTFEIFDDFGRYRENESLEAPENLIKKGNGKTDADIFLTKPVDARGVLGGTGESDLDGEVENAFDLIERLSRSERVRQSIIRHAFRFFMGRNEMLSDSKTLMEADRAYVESGGSFNAVVISLLSSDSFMYRKSPLRDSRVLDGTLDKSE
;
A
#
# COMPACT_ATOMS: atom_id res chain seq x y z
N MET A 1 -29.27 -38.18 45.79
CA MET A 1 -30.25 -37.79 44.76
C MET A 1 -31.14 -36.56 45.08
N ARG A 2 -31.51 -36.28 46.37
CA ARG A 2 -32.36 -35.10 46.65
C ARG A 2 -31.58 -33.76 46.75
N PHE A 3 -30.28 -33.81 47.03
CA PHE A 3 -29.44 -32.61 47.17
C PHE A 3 -28.97 -32.05 45.80
N THR A 4 -28.73 -32.91 44.80
CA THR A 4 -28.35 -32.52 43.46
C THR A 4 -29.53 -31.89 42.66
N ALA A 5 -30.77 -32.36 42.94
CA ALA A 5 -31.97 -31.73 42.31
C ALA A 5 -32.27 -30.33 42.82
N PHE A 6 -31.93 -30.03 44.07
CA PHE A 6 -32.16 -28.73 44.67
C PHE A 6 -31.14 -27.69 44.19
N LEU A 7 -29.89 -28.10 43.95
CA LEU A 7 -28.84 -27.25 43.37
C LEU A 7 -29.12 -26.98 41.88
N LEU A 8 -29.64 -27.95 41.13
CA LEU A 8 -30.00 -27.74 39.71
C LEU A 8 -31.24 -26.80 39.60
N ALA A 9 -32.25 -26.92 40.47
CA ALA A 9 -33.39 -26.04 40.47
C ALA A 9 -33.03 -24.61 40.90
N ALA A 10 -32.13 -24.45 41.87
CA ALA A 10 -31.62 -23.14 42.28
C ALA A 10 -30.75 -22.49 41.15
N TRP A 11 -29.97 -23.30 40.46
CA TRP A 11 -29.16 -22.84 39.32
C TRP A 11 -30.03 -22.43 38.13
N LEU A 12 -31.05 -23.22 37.77
CA LEU A 12 -32.01 -22.88 36.72
C LEU A 12 -32.82 -21.62 37.08
N SER A 13 -33.20 -21.41 38.35
CA SER A 13 -33.89 -20.21 38.77
C SER A 13 -32.97 -18.97 38.76
N VAL A 14 -31.69 -19.09 39.04
CA VAL A 14 -30.69 -18.02 38.93
C VAL A 14 -30.43 -17.65 37.46
N VAL A 15 -30.35 -18.67 36.57
CA VAL A 15 -30.19 -18.44 35.13
C VAL A 15 -31.43 -17.76 34.53
N GLN A 16 -32.64 -18.25 34.83
CA GLN A 16 -33.87 -17.60 34.39
C GLN A 16 -34.06 -16.18 35.00
N TRP A 17 -33.57 -15.94 36.19
CA TRP A 17 -33.63 -14.60 36.80
C TRP A 17 -32.59 -13.66 36.21
N ALA A 18 -31.43 -14.19 35.78
CA ALA A 18 -30.43 -13.44 35.05
C ALA A 18 -30.88 -13.10 33.63
N GLU A 19 -31.48 -14.06 32.88
CA GLU A 19 -32.08 -13.82 31.57
C GLU A 19 -33.19 -12.76 31.65
N LYS A 20 -34.13 -12.88 32.56
CA LYS A 20 -35.19 -11.85 32.77
C LYS A 20 -34.65 -10.45 33.18
N ARG A 21 -33.47 -10.35 33.79
CA ARG A 21 -32.85 -9.06 34.07
C ARG A 21 -32.17 -8.46 32.87
N VAL A 22 -31.61 -9.27 31.98
CA VAL A 22 -31.01 -8.83 30.71
C VAL A 22 -32.09 -8.32 29.78
N ASP A 23 -33.17 -9.08 29.60
CA ASP A 23 -34.33 -8.68 28.79
C ASP A 23 -34.96 -7.37 29.30
N ALA A 24 -35.10 -7.21 30.62
CA ALA A 24 -35.67 -5.99 31.22
C ALA A 24 -34.76 -4.76 31.09
N ALA A 25 -33.45 -4.94 31.02
CA ALA A 25 -32.48 -3.85 30.81
C ALA A 25 -32.44 -3.43 29.32
N GLU A 26 -32.53 -4.38 28.40
CA GLU A 26 -32.65 -4.12 26.95
C GLU A 26 -33.96 -3.43 26.61
N ASP A 27 -35.09 -3.89 27.19
CA ASP A 27 -36.39 -3.23 27.05
C ASP A 27 -36.39 -1.78 27.54
N GLN A 28 -35.75 -1.53 28.68
CA GLN A 28 -35.65 -0.17 29.21
C GLN A 28 -34.76 0.72 28.33
N GLN A 29 -33.73 0.18 27.73
CA GLN A 29 -32.85 0.91 26.85
C GLN A 29 -33.54 1.18 25.50
N LEU A 30 -34.26 0.23 24.98
CA LEU A 30 -35.08 0.39 23.80
C LEU A 30 -36.14 1.48 23.99
N GLN A 31 -36.85 1.45 25.15
CA GLN A 31 -37.85 2.47 25.50
C GLN A 31 -37.25 3.89 25.50
N LYS A 32 -36.06 4.05 26.13
CA LYS A 32 -35.32 5.33 26.12
C LYS A 32 -34.99 5.81 24.70
N VAL A 33 -34.57 4.89 23.81
CA VAL A 33 -34.26 5.19 22.39
C VAL A 33 -35.53 5.61 21.67
N LEU A 34 -36.64 4.88 21.85
CA LEU A 34 -37.93 5.21 21.22
C LEU A 34 -38.41 6.59 21.64
N GLU A 35 -38.37 6.90 22.96
CA GLU A 35 -38.74 8.23 23.47
C GLU A 35 -37.85 9.34 22.89
N GLY A 36 -36.55 9.13 22.80
CA GLY A 36 -35.63 10.11 22.19
C GLY A 36 -35.89 10.35 20.70
N ILE A 37 -36.19 9.29 19.95
CA ILE A 37 -36.57 9.42 18.54
C ILE A 37 -37.89 10.18 18.37
N MET A 38 -38.88 9.86 19.20
CA MET A 38 -40.17 10.57 19.19
C MET A 38 -39.98 12.07 19.45
N GLN A 39 -39.11 12.43 20.39
CA GLN A 39 -38.84 13.83 20.70
C GLN A 39 -38.04 14.59 19.67
N SER A 40 -37.09 13.95 19.03
CA SER A 40 -36.06 14.62 18.20
C SER A 40 -36.26 14.44 16.70
N CYS A 41 -37.05 13.47 16.26
CA CYS A 41 -37.07 13.06 14.83
C CYS A 41 -38.48 13.06 14.22
N GLN A 42 -39.52 12.94 15.05
CA GLN A 42 -40.90 12.71 14.61
C GLN A 42 -41.48 13.88 13.78
N ASP A 43 -41.04 15.11 13.98
CA ASP A 43 -41.61 16.29 13.27
C ASP A 43 -41.37 16.15 11.73
N CYS A 44 -40.25 15.57 11.33
CA CYS A 44 -39.88 15.35 9.94
C CYS A 44 -40.10 13.89 9.46
N HIS A 45 -40.00 12.90 10.36
CA HIS A 45 -40.03 11.48 10.05
C HIS A 45 -41.28 10.80 10.62
N ASN A 46 -42.46 11.29 10.25
CA ASN A 46 -43.78 10.72 10.58
C ASN A 46 -44.48 10.14 9.33
N SER A 47 -45.62 9.56 9.51
CA SER A 47 -46.39 8.95 8.41
C SER A 47 -46.92 9.95 7.37
N VAL A 48 -46.98 11.25 7.69
CA VAL A 48 -47.49 12.31 6.81
C VAL A 48 -46.36 12.96 6.02
N THR A 49 -45.30 13.39 6.67
CA THR A 49 -44.14 14.07 6.04
C THR A 49 -43.17 13.10 5.44
N SER A 50 -42.88 12.00 6.12
CA SER A 50 -41.99 10.89 5.69
C SER A 50 -40.75 11.34 4.95
N GLU A 51 -40.03 12.36 5.48
CA GLU A 51 -38.84 12.90 4.88
C GLU A 51 -37.79 11.80 4.62
N GLY A 52 -37.21 11.78 3.44
CA GLY A 52 -36.29 10.72 3.00
C GLY A 52 -36.91 9.32 2.94
N GLY A 53 -38.26 9.21 2.91
CA GLY A 53 -38.97 7.93 2.88
C GLY A 53 -38.87 7.14 4.20
N VAL A 54 -38.64 7.81 5.32
CA VAL A 54 -38.50 7.20 6.64
C VAL A 54 -39.60 7.70 7.58
N SER A 55 -40.30 6.79 8.27
CA SER A 55 -41.21 7.10 9.39
C SER A 55 -40.79 6.30 10.60
N PHE A 56 -40.82 6.94 11.75
CA PHE A 56 -40.55 6.33 13.05
C PHE A 56 -41.80 6.10 13.88
N GLU A 57 -43.00 6.47 13.40
CA GLU A 57 -44.24 6.32 14.17
C GLU A 57 -44.52 4.90 14.63
N ASP A 58 -44.28 3.93 13.73
CA ASP A 58 -44.54 2.53 14.02
C ASP A 58 -43.31 1.73 14.45
N LEU A 59 -42.23 2.41 14.86
CA LEU A 59 -40.95 1.76 15.18
C LEU A 59 -41.07 0.71 16.31
N GLY A 60 -42.04 0.86 17.22
CA GLY A 60 -42.36 -0.10 18.26
C GLY A 60 -43.04 -1.39 17.72
N ASP A 61 -43.81 -1.29 16.63
CA ASP A 61 -44.71 -2.33 16.14
C ASP A 61 -44.10 -3.14 14.96
N VAL A 62 -42.99 -2.68 14.38
CA VAL A 62 -42.30 -3.40 13.31
C VAL A 62 -41.49 -4.60 13.86
N SER A 63 -41.12 -5.53 12.94
CA SER A 63 -40.31 -6.66 13.32
C SER A 63 -38.93 -6.18 13.87
N GLU A 64 -38.32 -6.99 14.73
CA GLU A 64 -37.03 -6.68 15.35
C GLU A 64 -35.95 -6.37 14.30
N ASP A 65 -35.85 -7.14 13.23
CA ASP A 65 -34.90 -6.91 12.13
C ASP A 65 -35.16 -5.55 11.43
N ALA A 66 -36.40 -5.20 11.18
CA ALA A 66 -36.77 -3.93 10.56
C ALA A 66 -36.45 -2.75 11.48
N ARG A 67 -36.71 -2.92 12.79
CA ARG A 67 -36.37 -1.94 13.84
C ARG A 67 -34.88 -1.69 13.89
N PHE A 68 -34.06 -2.73 13.99
CA PHE A 68 -32.61 -2.59 14.01
C PHE A 68 -32.05 -2.00 12.73
N SER A 69 -32.61 -2.33 11.58
CA SER A 69 -32.23 -1.70 10.31
C SER A 69 -32.48 -0.19 10.30
N LEU A 70 -33.66 0.24 10.78
CA LEU A 70 -33.99 1.67 10.91
C LEU A 70 -33.09 2.38 11.93
N LEU A 71 -32.84 1.75 13.08
CA LEU A 71 -31.97 2.30 14.12
C LEU A 71 -30.52 2.42 13.65
N ASN A 72 -29.99 1.46 12.88
CA ASN A 72 -28.66 1.57 12.26
C ASN A 72 -28.60 2.76 11.31
N ARG A 73 -29.60 2.96 10.46
CA ARG A 73 -29.68 4.13 9.56
C ARG A 73 -29.75 5.43 10.32
N ALA A 74 -30.57 5.51 11.38
CA ALA A 74 -30.68 6.70 12.23
C ALA A 74 -29.37 6.99 12.94
N GLN A 75 -28.72 5.97 13.50
CA GLN A 75 -27.41 6.09 14.13
C GLN A 75 -26.36 6.63 13.16
N GLU A 76 -26.31 6.12 11.94
CA GLU A 76 -25.37 6.59 10.93
C GLU A 76 -25.59 8.07 10.59
N GLN A 77 -26.85 8.47 10.35
CA GLN A 77 -27.18 9.86 10.00
C GLN A 77 -26.82 10.83 11.13
N LEU A 78 -27.09 10.47 12.38
CA LEU A 78 -26.71 11.27 13.54
C LEU A 78 -25.19 11.30 13.76
N PHE A 79 -24.54 10.14 13.64
CA PHE A 79 -23.09 10.00 13.85
C PHE A 79 -22.28 10.79 12.82
N PHE A 80 -22.72 10.80 11.56
CA PHE A 80 -22.07 11.55 10.49
C PHE A 80 -22.49 13.03 10.43
N GLY A 81 -23.33 13.49 11.35
CA GLY A 81 -23.82 14.86 11.38
C GLY A 81 -24.68 15.23 10.17
N LEU A 82 -25.36 14.26 9.56
CA LEU A 82 -26.21 14.45 8.40
C LEU A 82 -27.66 14.77 8.83
N MET A 83 -27.99 14.58 10.09
CA MET A 83 -29.26 14.95 10.71
C MET A 83 -29.04 15.77 12.00
N PRO A 84 -29.82 16.86 12.19
CA PRO A 84 -30.80 17.42 11.26
C PRO A 84 -30.12 17.98 10.00
N PRO A 85 -30.84 18.07 8.88
CA PRO A 85 -30.30 18.67 7.66
C PRO A 85 -29.96 20.16 7.89
N GLU A 86 -28.84 20.64 7.34
CA GLU A 86 -28.44 22.07 7.48
C GLU A 86 -29.52 23.05 6.98
N GLU A 87 -30.34 22.63 6.02
CA GLU A 87 -31.47 23.39 5.48
C GLU A 87 -32.56 23.70 6.51
N SER A 88 -32.67 22.87 7.55
CA SER A 88 -33.59 23.10 8.65
C SER A 88 -33.19 24.31 9.50
N GLY A 89 -31.95 24.79 9.36
CA GLY A 89 -31.40 25.85 10.20
C GLY A 89 -31.14 25.39 11.64
N GLN A 90 -31.32 24.11 11.93
CA GLN A 90 -31.09 23.50 13.24
C GLN A 90 -29.68 22.91 13.29
N GLN A 91 -28.97 23.18 14.36
CA GLN A 91 -27.74 22.46 14.68
C GLN A 91 -28.10 21.21 15.50
N GLN A 92 -27.25 20.20 15.42
CA GLN A 92 -27.41 19.00 16.25
C GLN A 92 -27.42 19.41 17.73
N SER A 93 -28.50 19.06 18.44
CA SER A 93 -28.64 19.35 19.84
C SER A 93 -27.92 18.35 20.75
N ASP A 94 -27.69 18.72 21.99
CA ASP A 94 -27.10 17.79 22.99
C ASP A 94 -28.00 16.55 23.17
N ASP A 95 -29.30 16.68 23.04
CA ASP A 95 -30.24 15.57 23.09
C ASP A 95 -30.07 14.60 21.94
N GLN A 96 -29.78 15.10 20.75
CA GLN A 96 -29.49 14.24 19.56
C GLN A 96 -28.15 13.52 19.67
N VAL A 97 -27.14 14.13 20.28
CA VAL A 97 -25.87 13.47 20.60
C VAL A 97 -26.09 12.37 21.65
N GLU A 98 -26.89 12.63 22.69
CA GLU A 98 -27.25 11.62 23.68
C GLU A 98 -28.05 10.48 23.06
N LEU A 99 -29.01 10.79 22.18
CA LEU A 99 -29.80 9.81 21.44
C LEU A 99 -28.90 8.93 20.56
N ALA A 100 -27.95 9.50 19.79
CA ALA A 100 -26.99 8.75 19.02
C ALA A 100 -26.16 7.78 19.89
N GLY A 101 -25.76 8.22 21.09
CA GLY A 101 -25.08 7.41 22.10
C GLY A 101 -25.96 6.26 22.62
N ALA A 102 -27.23 6.53 22.87
CA ALA A 102 -28.19 5.52 23.35
C ALA A 102 -28.48 4.46 22.29
N ILE A 103 -28.70 4.87 21.03
CA ILE A 103 -28.88 3.95 19.88
C ILE A 103 -27.62 3.08 19.72
N ARG A 104 -26.44 3.67 19.77
CA ARG A 104 -25.17 2.96 19.67
C ARG A 104 -25.04 1.87 20.74
N THR A 105 -25.40 2.21 21.97
CA THR A 105 -25.30 1.27 23.09
C THR A 105 -26.26 0.10 22.91
N LEU A 106 -27.50 0.36 22.50
CA LEU A 106 -28.50 -0.66 22.21
C LEU A 106 -28.02 -1.61 21.09
N LEU A 107 -27.65 -1.07 19.93
CA LEU A 107 -27.23 -1.88 18.78
C LEU A 107 -25.96 -2.71 19.06
N ARG A 108 -25.05 -2.20 19.86
CA ARG A 108 -23.86 -2.94 20.31
C ARG A 108 -24.23 -4.09 21.25
N ALA A 109 -25.13 -3.85 22.20
CA ALA A 109 -25.61 -4.89 23.13
C ALA A 109 -26.31 -6.03 22.37
N SER A 110 -27.14 -5.70 21.38
CA SER A 110 -27.83 -6.67 20.53
C SER A 110 -26.92 -7.31 19.45
N GLY A 111 -25.66 -6.86 19.32
CA GLY A 111 -24.69 -7.43 18.35
C GLY A 111 -24.97 -7.14 16.86
N VAL A 112 -25.81 -6.14 16.57
CA VAL A 112 -26.30 -5.80 15.21
C VAL A 112 -25.87 -4.38 14.77
N SER A 113 -24.77 -3.84 15.27
CA SER A 113 -24.30 -2.50 14.94
C SER A 113 -23.51 -2.47 13.64
N ASP A 114 -24.12 -2.00 12.54
CA ASP A 114 -23.47 -1.82 11.24
C ASP A 114 -22.37 -0.74 11.31
N LEU A 115 -22.59 0.32 12.08
CA LEU A 115 -21.61 1.39 12.25
C LEU A 115 -20.32 0.89 12.88
N GLU A 116 -20.36 -0.02 13.86
CA GLU A 116 -19.18 -0.57 14.49
C GLU A 116 -18.34 -1.38 13.49
N ASP A 117 -18.98 -2.10 12.57
CA ASP A 117 -18.26 -2.83 11.53
C ASP A 117 -17.72 -1.89 10.45
N ARG A 118 -18.46 -0.85 10.10
CA ARG A 118 -17.98 0.21 9.22
C ARG A 118 -16.76 0.94 9.77
N LEU A 119 -16.77 1.32 11.04
CA LEU A 119 -15.64 2.03 11.67
C LEU A 119 -14.34 1.20 11.68
N LYS A 120 -14.43 -0.13 11.54
CA LYS A 120 -13.27 -1.00 11.38
C LYS A 120 -12.67 -0.93 9.97
N GLN A 121 -13.43 -0.51 8.97
CA GLN A 121 -12.96 -0.42 7.59
C GLN A 121 -11.96 0.72 7.42
N PRO A 122 -10.95 0.57 6.55
CA PRO A 122 -9.86 1.54 6.41
C PRO A 122 -10.30 2.96 6.07
N GLY A 123 -11.36 3.13 5.30
CA GLY A 123 -11.91 4.44 4.92
C GLY A 123 -12.52 5.24 6.06
N TYR A 124 -12.89 4.57 7.15
CA TYR A 124 -13.63 5.17 8.25
C TYR A 124 -12.81 5.53 9.49
N GLY A 125 -11.49 5.34 9.46
CA GLY A 125 -10.63 5.66 10.61
C GLY A 125 -10.72 7.12 11.07
N ASN A 126 -10.94 8.06 10.15
CA ASN A 126 -11.03 9.49 10.49
C ASN A 126 -12.29 9.86 11.28
N TYR A 127 -13.31 9.01 11.33
CA TYR A 127 -14.49 9.23 12.15
C TYR A 127 -14.23 9.09 13.67
N VAL A 128 -13.07 8.55 14.07
CA VAL A 128 -12.61 8.70 15.45
C VAL A 128 -12.13 10.15 15.63
N ASN A 129 -12.77 10.87 16.56
CA ASN A 129 -12.56 12.30 16.70
C ASN A 129 -11.08 12.65 16.94
N HIS A 130 -10.54 13.52 16.09
CA HIS A 130 -9.13 13.89 16.08
C HIS A 130 -8.75 14.67 17.35
N GLU A 131 -9.57 15.64 17.71
CA GLU A 131 -9.33 16.52 18.85
C GLU A 131 -9.30 15.69 20.15
N THR A 132 -10.24 14.77 20.31
CA THR A 132 -10.28 13.88 21.47
C THR A 132 -9.05 12.96 21.52
N LEU A 133 -8.59 12.45 20.38
CA LEU A 133 -7.40 11.60 20.32
C LEU A 133 -6.12 12.30 20.79
N PHE A 134 -6.02 13.62 20.60
CA PHE A 134 -4.84 14.40 20.95
C PHE A 134 -5.08 15.35 22.14
N SER A 135 -6.26 15.30 22.81
CA SER A 135 -6.58 16.15 23.95
C SER A 135 -5.81 15.83 25.24
N GLY A 136 -5.33 14.59 25.39
CA GLY A 136 -4.77 14.09 26.65
C GLY A 136 -5.79 13.74 27.72
N GLU A 137 -7.08 13.84 27.42
CA GLU A 137 -8.17 13.59 28.38
C GLU A 137 -8.58 12.12 28.46
N VAL A 138 -8.27 11.32 27.42
CA VAL A 138 -8.62 9.90 27.36
C VAL A 138 -7.79 9.11 28.36
N LYS A 139 -8.46 8.50 29.32
CA LYS A 139 -7.84 7.74 30.43
C LYS A 139 -7.79 6.24 30.18
N GLU A 140 -8.52 5.74 29.19
CA GLU A 140 -8.51 4.33 28.86
C GLU A 140 -7.11 3.91 28.39
N LEU A 141 -6.61 2.79 28.92
CA LEU A 141 -5.29 2.30 28.57
C LEU A 141 -5.28 1.67 27.17
N PRO A 142 -4.24 1.93 26.37
CA PRO A 142 -4.15 1.42 25.02
C PRO A 142 -4.10 -0.11 24.94
N PHE A 143 -4.74 -0.68 23.93
CA PHE A 143 -4.68 -2.09 23.57
C PHE A 143 -5.07 -2.30 22.11
N SER A 144 -4.80 -3.47 21.55
CA SER A 144 -5.44 -3.95 20.31
C SER A 144 -6.42 -5.07 20.63
N PRO A 145 -7.50 -5.23 19.83
CA PRO A 145 -8.37 -6.40 19.95
C PRO A 145 -7.59 -7.69 19.74
N VAL A 146 -8.01 -8.77 20.37
CA VAL A 146 -7.55 -10.12 20.07
C VAL A 146 -7.89 -10.44 18.62
N ARG A 147 -6.93 -10.95 17.86
CA ARG A 147 -7.12 -11.15 16.42
C ARG A 147 -6.35 -12.32 15.82
N ARG A 148 -6.95 -12.91 14.83
CA ARG A 148 -6.32 -13.77 13.84
C ARG A 148 -6.56 -13.14 12.48
N TRP A 149 -5.52 -12.89 11.73
CA TRP A 149 -5.59 -12.17 10.45
C TRP A 149 -4.73 -12.81 9.38
N LEU A 150 -5.18 -12.66 8.15
CA LEU A 150 -4.48 -13.20 7.00
C LEU A 150 -3.15 -12.49 6.79
N VAL A 151 -2.18 -13.24 6.30
CA VAL A 151 -0.89 -12.65 5.91
C VAL A 151 -1.04 -11.88 4.59
N SER A 152 -0.32 -10.76 4.47
CA SER A 152 -0.25 -10.02 3.21
C SER A 152 0.40 -10.84 2.10
N PRO A 153 0.20 -10.48 0.81
CA PRO A 153 0.89 -11.14 -0.30
C PRO A 153 2.41 -11.17 -0.14
N GLN A 154 2.98 -10.11 0.41
CA GLN A 154 4.42 -10.02 0.65
C GLN A 154 4.89 -11.01 1.72
N ILE A 155 4.16 -11.11 2.84
CA ILE A 155 4.45 -12.11 3.88
C ILE A 155 4.26 -13.53 3.31
N PHE A 156 3.22 -13.77 2.53
CA PHE A 156 2.98 -15.07 1.90
C PHE A 156 4.12 -15.48 0.98
N GLN A 157 4.58 -14.57 0.12
CA GLN A 157 5.74 -14.79 -0.75
C GLN A 157 7.01 -15.15 0.07
N GLU A 158 7.25 -14.40 1.15
CA GLU A 158 8.40 -14.67 2.02
C GLU A 158 8.27 -16.02 2.75
N ARG A 159 7.07 -16.43 3.16
CA ARG A 159 6.83 -17.77 3.72
C ARG A 159 7.08 -18.88 2.71
N VAL A 160 6.71 -18.71 1.44
CA VAL A 160 7.03 -19.67 0.37
C VAL A 160 8.55 -19.75 0.15
N ASN A 161 9.24 -18.60 0.19
CA ASN A 161 10.70 -18.56 0.15
C ASN A 161 11.33 -19.36 1.30
N ASP A 162 10.78 -19.27 2.51
CA ASP A 162 11.24 -20.02 3.68
C ASP A 162 11.02 -21.52 3.51
N VAL A 163 9.86 -21.95 2.98
CA VAL A 163 9.56 -23.35 2.67
C VAL A 163 10.60 -23.95 1.73
N PHE A 164 11.08 -23.19 0.77
CA PHE A 164 12.11 -23.60 -0.19
C PHE A 164 13.54 -23.34 0.27
N LEU A 165 13.75 -22.87 1.49
CA LEU A 165 15.07 -22.54 2.06
C LEU A 165 15.88 -21.59 1.18
N LEU A 166 15.19 -20.60 0.54
CA LEU A 166 15.84 -19.64 -0.35
C LEU A 166 16.54 -18.53 0.43
N GLU A 167 17.70 -18.09 -0.10
CA GLU A 167 18.55 -17.09 0.54
C GLU A 167 18.94 -15.97 -0.43
N GLY A 168 19.22 -14.80 0.09
CA GLY A 168 19.76 -13.67 -0.65
C GLY A 168 18.94 -13.35 -1.91
N ARG A 169 19.59 -13.39 -3.08
CA ARG A 169 18.95 -13.09 -4.38
C ARG A 169 17.96 -14.15 -4.84
N GLU A 170 18.05 -15.38 -4.33
CA GLU A 170 17.09 -16.43 -4.68
C GLU A 170 15.67 -16.11 -4.24
N ARG A 171 15.52 -15.36 -3.15
CA ARG A 171 14.22 -14.91 -2.60
C ARG A 171 13.46 -13.93 -3.51
N GLN A 172 14.11 -13.39 -4.53
CA GLN A 172 13.49 -12.47 -5.49
C GLN A 172 12.77 -13.19 -6.64
N ARG A 173 12.73 -14.52 -6.61
CA ARG A 173 12.11 -15.33 -7.66
C ARG A 173 10.58 -15.25 -7.60
N GLU A 174 9.96 -15.06 -8.75
CA GLU A 174 8.54 -15.30 -8.94
C GLU A 174 8.24 -16.79 -9.12
N PHE A 175 7.19 -17.27 -8.47
CA PHE A 175 6.74 -18.65 -8.57
C PHE A 175 5.51 -18.74 -9.48
N TYR A 176 5.65 -19.27 -10.67
CA TYR A 176 4.56 -19.40 -11.66
C TYR A 176 3.43 -20.34 -11.22
N GLY A 177 3.68 -21.25 -10.29
CA GLY A 177 2.70 -22.23 -9.80
C GLY A 177 2.15 -21.91 -8.42
N VAL A 178 2.48 -20.74 -7.87
CA VAL A 178 1.96 -20.29 -6.57
C VAL A 178 1.16 -19.01 -6.79
N THR A 179 -0.09 -19.05 -6.38
CA THR A 179 -0.98 -17.90 -6.37
C THR A 179 -1.27 -17.52 -4.94
N ASN A 180 -1.16 -16.23 -4.60
CA ASN A 180 -1.64 -15.77 -3.30
C ASN A 180 -3.14 -16.08 -3.21
N PRO A 181 -3.57 -16.89 -2.23
CA PRO A 181 -4.97 -17.28 -2.11
C PRO A 181 -5.90 -16.11 -1.85
N ILE A 182 -5.35 -14.99 -1.37
CA ILE A 182 -6.12 -13.81 -0.99
C ILE A 182 -5.51 -12.59 -1.69
N THR A 183 -5.86 -12.43 -2.95
CA THR A 183 -5.56 -11.22 -3.69
C THR A 183 -6.76 -10.28 -3.58
N LEU A 184 -6.63 -9.28 -2.73
CA LEU A 184 -7.60 -8.17 -2.71
C LEU A 184 -7.24 -7.19 -3.83
N PRO A 185 -8.22 -6.69 -4.58
CA PRO A 185 -7.98 -5.61 -5.53
C PRO A 185 -7.37 -4.41 -4.80
N ASP A 186 -6.39 -3.77 -5.40
CA ASP A 186 -5.93 -2.47 -4.91
C ASP A 186 -7.13 -1.52 -4.85
N ASN A 187 -7.28 -0.78 -3.76
CA ASN A 187 -8.41 0.10 -3.47
C ASN A 187 -9.74 -0.65 -3.18
N SER A 188 -9.70 -1.90 -2.78
CA SER A 188 -10.92 -2.60 -2.33
C SER A 188 -11.51 -2.00 -1.05
N GLY A 189 -10.77 -1.18 -0.34
CA GLY A 189 -11.13 -0.70 1.00
C GLY A 189 -10.99 -1.76 2.09
N VAL A 190 -10.73 -3.01 1.73
CA VAL A 190 -10.55 -4.13 2.65
C VAL A 190 -9.04 -4.39 2.82
N ARG A 191 -8.59 -4.46 4.05
CA ARG A 191 -7.21 -4.87 4.37
C ARG A 191 -7.16 -6.35 4.70
N TYR A 192 -6.00 -6.97 4.53
CA TYR A 192 -5.80 -8.40 4.76
C TYR A 192 -6.20 -8.85 6.19
N PHE A 193 -6.03 -7.98 7.17
CA PHE A 193 -6.39 -8.26 8.57
C PHE A 193 -7.90 -8.18 8.84
N ASP A 194 -8.69 -7.52 7.99
CA ASP A 194 -10.14 -7.44 8.15
C ASP A 194 -10.82 -8.73 7.66
N ASN A 195 -10.13 -9.53 6.86
CA ASN A 195 -10.64 -10.80 6.35
C ASN A 195 -10.14 -11.97 7.21
N GLY A 196 -10.92 -12.34 8.21
CA GLY A 196 -10.63 -13.47 9.11
C GLY A 196 -11.13 -14.82 8.64
N SER A 197 -11.85 -14.90 7.50
CA SER A 197 -12.44 -16.12 6.95
C SER A 197 -11.90 -16.45 5.56
N ILE A 198 -11.95 -17.74 5.21
CA ILE A 198 -11.67 -18.26 3.87
C ILE A 198 -12.89 -19.03 3.36
N ASP A 199 -13.13 -18.93 2.05
CA ASP A 199 -14.17 -19.69 1.36
C ASP A 199 -13.60 -20.87 0.57
N GLY A 200 -14.47 -21.56 -0.18
CA GLY A 200 -14.10 -22.71 -1.00
C GLY A 200 -13.09 -22.38 -2.11
N GLY A 201 -13.14 -21.17 -2.69
CA GLY A 201 -12.18 -20.70 -3.71
C GLY A 201 -10.78 -20.52 -3.13
N HIS A 202 -10.70 -19.94 -1.93
CA HIS A 202 -9.45 -19.82 -1.20
C HIS A 202 -8.87 -21.20 -0.88
N LEU A 203 -9.70 -22.15 -0.43
CA LEU A 203 -9.27 -23.52 -0.13
C LEU A 203 -8.71 -24.22 -1.37
N LEU A 204 -9.37 -24.11 -2.52
CA LEU A 204 -8.88 -24.68 -3.78
C LEU A 204 -7.51 -24.08 -4.17
N THR A 205 -7.33 -22.78 -4.03
CA THR A 205 -6.06 -22.13 -4.30
C THR A 205 -4.96 -22.61 -3.34
N MET A 206 -5.28 -22.78 -2.06
CA MET A 206 -4.36 -23.34 -1.07
C MET A 206 -3.94 -24.77 -1.42
N LEU A 207 -4.90 -25.63 -1.81
CA LEU A 207 -4.62 -27.00 -2.24
C LEU A 207 -3.72 -27.03 -3.48
N ALA A 208 -3.99 -26.17 -4.49
CA ALA A 208 -3.16 -26.05 -5.69
C ALA A 208 -1.73 -25.59 -5.34
N ASN A 209 -1.59 -24.61 -4.46
CA ASN A 209 -0.29 -24.16 -3.98
C ASN A 209 0.47 -25.27 -3.22
N ALA A 210 -0.20 -25.97 -2.30
CA ALA A 210 0.40 -27.04 -1.52
C ALA A 210 0.84 -28.20 -2.43
N ASP A 211 0.02 -28.54 -3.44
CA ASP A 211 0.36 -29.55 -4.44
C ASP A 211 1.61 -29.14 -5.25
N TRP A 212 1.65 -27.92 -5.75
CA TRP A 212 2.80 -27.42 -6.51
C TRP A 212 4.08 -27.35 -5.66
N ILE A 213 3.98 -26.76 -4.45
CA ILE A 213 5.12 -26.62 -3.54
C ILE A 213 5.68 -27.99 -3.17
N SER A 214 4.82 -28.94 -2.76
CA SER A 214 5.25 -30.29 -2.38
C SER A 214 5.88 -31.04 -3.55
N LYS A 215 5.35 -30.90 -4.79
CA LYS A 215 6.01 -31.45 -5.99
C LYS A 215 7.42 -30.91 -6.16
N LYS A 216 7.63 -29.60 -5.97
CA LYS A 216 8.96 -28.99 -6.08
C LYS A 216 9.93 -29.48 -4.99
N GLN A 217 9.43 -29.69 -3.75
CA GLN A 217 10.23 -30.29 -2.68
C GLN A 217 10.60 -31.75 -3.01
N ILE A 218 9.67 -32.55 -3.51
CA ILE A 218 9.94 -33.94 -3.93
C ILE A 218 10.94 -33.96 -5.11
N PHE A 219 10.76 -33.09 -6.12
CA PHE A 219 11.70 -33.00 -7.23
C PHE A 219 13.12 -32.66 -6.78
N ALA A 220 13.28 -31.72 -5.87
CA ALA A 220 14.57 -31.39 -5.29
C ALA A 220 15.20 -32.60 -4.60
N ALA A 221 14.43 -33.32 -3.77
CA ALA A 221 14.87 -34.49 -3.06
C ALA A 221 15.30 -35.63 -4.03
N VAL A 222 14.51 -35.92 -5.06
CA VAL A 222 14.85 -36.93 -6.09
C VAL A 222 16.08 -36.53 -6.90
N ASN A 223 16.22 -35.26 -7.24
CA ASN A 223 17.35 -34.79 -8.06
C ASN A 223 18.69 -34.90 -7.35
N LEU A 224 18.71 -34.92 -6.02
CA LEU A 224 19.93 -35.19 -5.22
C LEU A 224 20.33 -36.68 -5.17
N THR A 225 19.41 -37.60 -5.51
CA THR A 225 19.62 -39.06 -5.43
C THR A 225 19.88 -39.73 -6.78
N ARG A 226 19.55 -39.07 -7.91
CA ARG A 226 19.59 -39.68 -9.27
C ARG A 226 20.27 -38.78 -10.30
N ASN A 227 20.75 -39.44 -11.39
CA ASN A 227 21.27 -38.74 -12.58
C ASN A 227 20.17 -37.86 -13.20
N ARG A 228 20.53 -36.62 -13.57
CA ARG A 228 19.67 -35.59 -14.14
C ARG A 228 18.83 -36.00 -15.37
N SER A 229 19.18 -37.11 -16.04
CA SER A 229 18.53 -37.58 -17.27
C SER A 229 17.12 -38.18 -17.10
N GLU A 230 16.68 -38.44 -15.87
CA GLU A 230 15.40 -39.12 -15.60
C GLU A 230 14.25 -38.21 -15.18
N ILE A 231 14.50 -36.90 -15.09
CA ILE A 231 13.45 -35.92 -14.66
C ILE A 231 12.73 -35.36 -15.89
N THR A 232 11.50 -35.78 -16.07
CA THR A 232 10.60 -35.16 -17.06
C THR A 232 9.81 -34.00 -16.43
N PHE A 233 9.90 -32.83 -17.04
CA PHE A 233 9.12 -31.67 -16.67
C PHE A 233 7.86 -31.59 -17.55
N GLU A 234 6.69 -31.52 -16.93
CA GLU A 234 5.40 -31.37 -17.62
C GLU A 234 5.34 -30.04 -18.42
N ASN A 235 6.06 -29.02 -17.97
CA ASN A 235 6.13 -27.73 -18.63
C ASN A 235 7.56 -27.20 -18.67
N GLN A 236 8.03 -26.82 -19.86
CA GLN A 236 9.39 -26.27 -20.04
C GLN A 236 9.64 -24.96 -19.27
N LYS A 237 8.60 -24.19 -18.98
CA LYS A 237 8.69 -22.97 -18.18
C LYS A 237 8.81 -23.24 -16.68
N ASP A 238 8.44 -24.43 -16.22
CA ASP A 238 8.41 -24.83 -14.80
C ASP A 238 9.49 -25.84 -14.43
N ARG A 239 10.69 -25.68 -14.99
CA ARG A 239 11.86 -26.57 -14.71
C ARG A 239 12.56 -26.27 -13.40
N TRP A 240 12.16 -25.24 -12.69
CA TRP A 240 12.80 -24.84 -11.46
C TRP A 240 12.41 -25.77 -10.29
N TYR A 241 13.34 -25.99 -9.40
CA TYR A 241 13.14 -26.60 -8.08
C TYR A 241 14.10 -25.95 -7.07
N PRO A 242 13.82 -26.02 -5.74
CA PRO A 242 14.68 -25.42 -4.74
C PRO A 242 16.09 -26.02 -4.73
N PRO A 243 17.13 -25.18 -4.58
CA PRO A 243 18.52 -25.63 -4.59
C PRO A 243 18.89 -26.41 -3.33
N ARG A 244 18.15 -26.23 -2.26
CA ARG A 244 18.32 -26.89 -0.96
C ARG A 244 17.01 -27.55 -0.52
N ILE A 245 17.14 -28.69 0.14
CA ILE A 245 16.02 -29.45 0.69
C ILE A 245 16.48 -30.18 1.95
N PRO A 246 15.64 -30.41 2.96
CA PRO A 246 16.03 -31.21 4.15
C PRO A 246 16.52 -32.62 3.80
N ASP A 247 17.62 -33.03 4.40
CA ASP A 247 18.19 -34.37 4.20
C ASP A 247 17.22 -35.49 4.55
N SER A 248 16.33 -35.28 5.51
CA SER A 248 15.25 -36.20 5.89
C SER A 248 14.33 -36.54 4.72
N PHE A 249 14.06 -35.57 3.81
CA PHE A 249 13.24 -35.83 2.62
C PHE A 249 14.01 -36.64 1.58
N VAL A 250 15.29 -36.31 1.38
CA VAL A 250 16.19 -37.05 0.48
C VAL A 250 16.26 -38.47 0.92
N LYS A 251 16.43 -38.73 2.22
CA LYS A 251 16.52 -40.07 2.80
C LYS A 251 15.27 -40.91 2.50
N ILE A 252 14.05 -40.37 2.80
CA ILE A 252 12.80 -41.08 2.56
C ILE A 252 12.58 -41.40 1.08
N VAL A 253 12.88 -40.44 0.19
CA VAL A 253 12.71 -40.63 -1.26
C VAL A 253 13.66 -41.67 -1.83
N SER A 254 14.86 -41.86 -1.22
CA SER A 254 15.88 -42.78 -1.68
C SER A 254 15.74 -44.20 -1.13
N MET A 255 14.89 -44.45 -0.13
CA MET A 255 14.71 -45.75 0.50
C MET A 255 13.80 -46.65 -0.33
N ASP A 256 14.22 -47.89 -0.49
CA ASP A 256 13.40 -48.98 -1.07
C ASP A 256 12.57 -49.72 0.01
N THR A 257 12.91 -49.52 1.30
CA THR A 257 12.18 -50.06 2.45
C THR A 257 11.25 -49.05 3.07
N ILE A 258 10.24 -49.49 3.82
CA ILE A 258 9.37 -48.63 4.59
C ILE A 258 10.21 -47.85 5.62
N PRO A 259 10.12 -46.52 5.69
CA PRO A 259 10.83 -45.72 6.68
C PRO A 259 10.42 -46.07 8.12
N THR A 260 11.38 -46.03 9.02
CA THR A 260 11.11 -46.18 10.45
C THR A 260 10.32 -44.97 11.01
N PRO A 261 9.62 -45.13 12.13
CA PRO A 261 8.96 -44.01 12.82
C PRO A 261 9.91 -42.82 13.12
N GLY A 262 11.19 -43.11 13.41
CA GLY A 262 12.21 -42.07 13.63
C GLY A 262 12.57 -41.29 12.38
N GLU A 263 12.62 -41.94 11.23
CA GLU A 263 12.87 -41.26 9.94
C GLU A 263 11.66 -40.45 9.48
N MET A 264 10.46 -40.97 9.67
CA MET A 264 9.20 -40.22 9.43
C MET A 264 9.10 -38.99 10.35
N LYS A 265 9.40 -39.16 11.65
CA LYS A 265 9.47 -38.08 12.61
C LYS A 265 10.42 -36.97 12.14
N ALA A 266 11.63 -37.29 11.73
CA ALA A 266 12.60 -36.32 11.24
C ALA A 266 12.10 -35.53 10.00
N ALA A 267 11.36 -36.17 9.09
CA ALA A 267 10.76 -35.50 7.95
C ALA A 267 9.61 -34.57 8.36
N ILE A 268 8.77 -35.00 9.29
CA ILE A 268 7.67 -34.16 9.83
C ILE A 268 8.25 -32.93 10.52
N GLU A 269 9.23 -33.09 11.42
CA GLU A 269 9.90 -32.00 12.11
C GLU A 269 10.56 -31.02 11.12
N SER A 270 11.17 -31.54 10.06
CA SER A 270 11.76 -30.70 9.00
C SER A 270 10.70 -29.88 8.28
N GLN A 271 9.56 -30.46 7.90
CA GLN A 271 8.48 -29.72 7.21
C GLN A 271 7.82 -28.69 8.13
N PHE A 272 7.57 -29.01 9.39
CA PHE A 272 7.07 -28.05 10.37
C PHE A 272 8.03 -26.87 10.52
N ASN A 273 9.31 -27.13 10.56
CA ASN A 273 10.32 -26.07 10.60
C ASN A 273 10.31 -25.17 9.35
N CYS A 274 10.22 -25.78 8.16
CA CYS A 274 10.19 -25.02 6.91
C CYS A 274 8.91 -24.15 6.77
N VAL A 275 7.75 -24.72 7.13
CA VAL A 275 6.44 -24.11 6.88
C VAL A 275 5.98 -23.24 8.04
N LEU A 276 6.02 -23.79 9.28
CA LEU A 276 5.45 -23.15 10.48
C LEU A 276 6.51 -22.54 11.40
N GLN A 277 7.79 -22.77 11.09
CA GLN A 277 8.92 -22.24 11.85
C GLN A 277 8.89 -22.63 13.35
N ARG A 278 8.37 -23.82 13.64
CA ARG A 278 8.33 -24.44 14.96
C ARG A 278 8.38 -25.96 14.84
N GLN A 279 8.62 -26.61 15.95
CA GLN A 279 8.47 -28.07 16.05
C GLN A 279 6.99 -28.45 16.21
N PRO A 280 6.58 -29.66 15.76
CA PRO A 280 5.28 -30.19 16.07
C PRO A 280 5.18 -30.52 17.57
N ASN A 281 4.00 -30.30 18.16
CA ASN A 281 3.73 -30.84 19.49
C ASN A 281 3.45 -32.35 19.42
N GLU A 282 3.33 -33.02 20.57
CA GLU A 282 3.16 -34.49 20.63
C GLU A 282 1.87 -34.96 19.90
N ARG A 283 0.77 -34.22 20.01
CA ARG A 283 -0.50 -34.56 19.34
C ARG A 283 -0.39 -34.40 17.83
N GLU A 284 0.23 -33.33 17.38
CA GLU A 284 0.51 -33.11 15.96
C GLU A 284 1.44 -34.18 15.41
N LEU A 285 2.53 -34.49 16.12
CA LEU A 285 3.48 -35.49 15.69
C LEU A 285 2.82 -36.86 15.52
N THR A 286 1.99 -37.28 16.47
CA THR A 286 1.24 -38.54 16.39
C THR A 286 0.33 -38.54 15.17
N ARG A 287 -0.49 -37.51 14.99
CA ARG A 287 -1.40 -37.39 13.84
C ARG A 287 -0.68 -37.45 12.48
N TYR A 288 0.46 -36.74 12.36
CA TYR A 288 1.24 -36.74 11.13
C TYR A 288 2.02 -38.02 10.87
N LEU A 289 2.44 -38.74 11.91
CA LEU A 289 3.02 -40.08 11.79
C LEU A 289 1.99 -41.09 11.26
N GLU A 290 0.79 -41.10 11.81
CA GLU A 290 -0.33 -41.93 11.33
C GLU A 290 -0.68 -41.66 9.88
N LEU A 291 -0.84 -40.37 9.53
CA LEU A 291 -1.11 -39.94 8.15
C LEU A 291 -0.01 -40.41 7.19
N MET A 292 1.26 -40.19 7.55
CA MET A 292 2.38 -40.55 6.70
C MET A 292 2.52 -42.08 6.55
N SER A 293 2.36 -42.81 7.62
CA SER A 293 2.41 -44.26 7.61
C SER A 293 1.34 -44.88 6.69
N SER A 294 0.07 -44.49 6.89
CA SER A 294 -1.04 -44.95 6.06
C SER A 294 -0.87 -44.56 4.58
N SER A 295 -0.34 -43.38 4.33
CA SER A 295 -0.09 -42.90 2.96
C SER A 295 1.07 -43.66 2.29
N ILE A 296 2.08 -44.10 3.06
CA ILE A 296 3.18 -44.93 2.58
C ILE A 296 2.66 -46.31 2.21
N GLU A 297 1.82 -46.92 3.03
CA GLU A 297 1.22 -48.21 2.77
C GLU A 297 0.44 -48.24 1.44
N ILE A 298 -0.28 -47.15 1.15
CA ILE A 298 -1.11 -47.03 -0.07
C ILE A 298 -0.27 -46.71 -1.31
N GLY A 299 0.65 -45.75 -1.21
CA GLY A 299 1.32 -45.14 -2.38
C GLY A 299 2.84 -45.19 -2.37
N GLY A 300 3.46 -45.81 -1.40
CA GLY A 300 4.92 -45.89 -1.22
C GLY A 300 5.53 -44.61 -0.62
N ASN A 301 6.81 -44.68 -0.31
CA ASN A 301 7.55 -43.65 0.44
C ASN A 301 7.41 -42.22 -0.12
N ARG A 302 7.53 -42.10 -1.45
CA ARG A 302 7.44 -40.79 -2.11
C ARG A 302 6.05 -40.15 -1.99
N GLN A 303 4.99 -40.97 -2.16
CA GLN A 303 3.62 -40.47 -2.05
C GLN A 303 3.26 -40.19 -0.59
N GLY A 304 3.68 -41.04 0.35
CA GLY A 304 3.47 -40.77 1.77
C GLY A 304 4.16 -39.51 2.27
N LEU A 305 5.42 -39.30 1.87
CA LEU A 305 6.10 -38.02 2.13
C LEU A 305 5.31 -36.85 1.55
N ARG A 306 4.89 -36.94 0.27
CA ARG A 306 4.17 -35.85 -0.39
C ARG A 306 2.84 -35.49 0.32
N GLN A 307 2.07 -36.50 0.76
CA GLN A 307 0.81 -36.24 1.50
C GLN A 307 1.07 -35.50 2.81
N MET A 308 2.11 -35.89 3.53
CA MET A 308 2.53 -35.20 4.75
C MET A 308 2.95 -33.76 4.44
N LEU A 309 3.76 -33.51 3.38
CA LEU A 309 4.19 -32.16 2.98
C LEU A 309 3.00 -31.27 2.65
N VAL A 310 2.04 -31.77 1.87
CA VAL A 310 0.80 -31.07 1.52
C VAL A 310 0.00 -30.70 2.77
N SER A 311 -0.16 -31.67 3.69
CA SER A 311 -1.01 -31.46 4.88
C SER A 311 -0.46 -30.38 5.81
N VAL A 312 0.86 -30.30 5.98
CA VAL A 312 1.49 -29.22 6.78
C VAL A 312 1.34 -27.87 6.12
N LEU A 313 1.37 -27.78 4.77
CA LEU A 313 1.13 -26.53 4.02
C LEU A 313 -0.33 -26.04 4.11
N LEU A 314 -1.25 -26.92 4.53
CA LEU A 314 -2.67 -26.57 4.74
C LEU A 314 -2.99 -26.18 6.18
N GLU A 315 -2.01 -26.23 7.10
CA GLU A 315 -2.23 -25.75 8.45
C GLU A 315 -2.55 -24.25 8.46
N SER A 316 -3.51 -23.84 9.27
CA SER A 316 -3.99 -22.46 9.31
C SER A 316 -2.90 -21.45 9.66
N GLU A 317 -1.88 -21.86 10.43
CA GLU A 317 -0.74 -21.02 10.76
C GLU A 317 0.07 -20.58 9.52
N PHE A 318 -0.01 -21.30 8.39
CA PHE A 318 0.68 -20.92 7.17
C PHE A 318 0.05 -19.71 6.47
N LEU A 319 -1.25 -19.49 6.64
CA LEU A 319 -1.98 -18.37 6.05
C LEU A 319 -2.31 -17.26 7.04
N TYR A 320 -2.38 -17.58 8.31
CA TYR A 320 -2.76 -16.63 9.34
C TYR A 320 -1.57 -16.27 10.23
N ARG A 321 -1.64 -15.08 10.76
CA ARG A 321 -0.88 -14.70 11.95
C ARG A 321 -1.85 -14.55 13.11
N THR A 322 -1.42 -14.99 14.27
CA THR A 322 -2.21 -14.96 15.50
C THR A 322 -1.62 -13.96 16.48
N GLU A 323 -2.47 -13.16 17.07
CA GLU A 323 -2.12 -12.19 18.10
C GLU A 323 -3.22 -12.26 19.18
N PHE A 324 -3.21 -13.36 19.94
CA PHE A 324 -4.22 -13.65 20.95
C PHE A 324 -3.88 -13.05 22.32
N GLY A 325 -2.62 -12.65 22.51
CA GLY A 325 -2.15 -12.23 23.81
C GLY A 325 -1.93 -13.42 24.75
N ALA A 326 -1.14 -14.40 24.31
CA ALA A 326 -0.85 -15.60 25.09
C ALA A 326 0.17 -15.37 26.22
N GLY A 327 0.56 -14.13 26.49
CA GLY A 327 1.46 -13.76 27.59
C GLY A 327 0.71 -13.40 28.88
N ALA A 328 1.37 -12.68 29.77
CA ALA A 328 0.84 -12.33 31.07
C ALA A 328 -0.38 -11.37 30.99
N LYS A 329 -1.37 -11.61 31.87
CA LYS A 329 -2.52 -10.72 32.05
C LYS A 329 -2.18 -9.62 33.07
N ASP A 330 -2.53 -8.37 32.78
CA ASP A 330 -2.38 -7.26 33.69
C ASP A 330 -3.64 -7.04 34.57
N GLU A 331 -3.55 -6.08 35.52
CA GLU A 331 -4.64 -5.72 36.44
C GLU A 331 -5.86 -5.09 35.73
N HIS A 332 -5.69 -4.62 34.48
CA HIS A 332 -6.75 -4.01 33.66
C HIS A 332 -7.40 -5.01 32.68
N GLY A 333 -7.08 -6.30 32.81
CA GLY A 333 -7.63 -7.36 31.99
C GLY A 333 -7.04 -7.43 30.59
N ARG A 334 -5.94 -6.72 30.31
CA ARG A 334 -5.23 -6.78 29.05
C ARG A 334 -4.21 -7.93 29.10
N MET A 335 -4.04 -8.64 27.99
CA MET A 335 -3.12 -9.76 27.83
C MET A 335 -1.93 -9.33 27.00
N LYS A 336 -0.72 -9.52 27.47
CA LYS A 336 0.48 -9.30 26.63
C LYS A 336 0.56 -10.31 25.49
N LEU A 337 1.17 -9.89 24.38
CA LEU A 337 1.67 -10.85 23.40
C LEU A 337 2.71 -11.76 24.07
N SER A 338 2.66 -13.05 23.79
CA SER A 338 3.76 -13.94 24.14
C SER A 338 5.03 -13.56 23.38
N GLY A 339 6.20 -13.99 23.86
CA GLY A 339 7.47 -13.69 23.16
C GLY A 339 7.44 -14.12 21.69
N ARG A 340 6.83 -15.27 21.37
CA ARG A 340 6.64 -15.73 19.99
C ARG A 340 5.75 -14.78 19.19
N GLU A 341 4.54 -14.45 19.69
CA GLU A 341 3.63 -13.51 19.02
C GLU A 341 4.29 -12.14 18.80
N ALA A 342 4.99 -11.63 19.81
CA ALA A 342 5.71 -10.37 19.75
C ALA A 342 6.81 -10.36 18.69
N SER A 343 7.61 -11.43 18.62
CA SER A 343 8.69 -11.52 17.63
C SER A 343 8.15 -11.50 16.20
N TYR A 344 7.09 -12.23 15.91
CA TYR A 344 6.44 -12.21 14.60
C TYR A 344 5.73 -10.88 14.31
N ALA A 345 5.09 -10.27 15.30
CA ALA A 345 4.45 -8.96 15.15
C ALA A 345 5.46 -7.88 14.75
N ILE A 346 6.60 -7.80 15.44
CA ILE A 346 7.69 -6.85 15.13
C ILE A 346 8.27 -7.14 13.74
N ALA A 347 8.62 -8.41 13.46
CA ALA A 347 9.23 -8.79 12.20
C ALA A 347 8.33 -8.46 11.00
N TYR A 348 7.06 -8.83 11.07
CA TYR A 348 6.08 -8.54 10.02
C TYR A 348 5.73 -7.05 9.91
N ALA A 349 5.80 -6.30 11.00
CA ALA A 349 5.62 -4.85 10.93
C ALA A 349 6.75 -4.15 10.14
N LEU A 350 7.98 -4.64 10.19
CA LEU A 350 9.16 -3.96 9.65
C LEU A 350 9.69 -4.55 8.33
N SER A 351 9.55 -5.87 8.10
CA SER A 351 10.25 -6.53 7.00
C SER A 351 9.43 -7.51 6.16
N ASP A 352 8.20 -7.82 6.52
CA ASP A 352 7.36 -8.90 5.97
C ASP A 352 7.97 -10.32 6.10
N ARG A 353 9.12 -10.46 6.74
CA ARG A 353 9.84 -11.74 6.95
C ARG A 353 9.57 -12.28 8.33
N ALA A 354 9.79 -13.58 8.50
CA ALA A 354 9.86 -14.19 9.81
C ALA A 354 10.94 -13.53 10.70
N PRO A 355 10.83 -13.64 12.03
CA PRO A 355 11.83 -13.10 12.95
C PRO A 355 13.23 -13.62 12.65
N ASP A 356 14.21 -12.74 12.68
CA ASP A 356 15.62 -13.11 12.59
C ASP A 356 16.09 -13.86 13.84
N VAL A 357 17.30 -14.41 13.80
CA VAL A 357 17.86 -15.23 14.90
C VAL A 357 17.89 -14.45 16.23
N GLN A 358 18.23 -13.16 16.19
CA GLN A 358 18.33 -12.34 17.40
C GLN A 358 16.95 -12.07 18.00
N LEU A 359 15.94 -11.80 17.16
CA LEU A 359 14.57 -11.56 17.60
C LEU A 359 13.92 -12.85 18.13
N LYS A 360 14.21 -14.02 17.51
CA LYS A 360 13.80 -15.33 18.04
C LYS A 360 14.43 -15.60 19.40
N SER A 361 15.75 -15.39 19.53
CA SER A 361 16.44 -15.55 20.81
C SER A 361 15.91 -14.62 21.89
N ALA A 362 15.61 -13.36 21.55
CA ALA A 362 14.99 -12.42 22.50
C ALA A 362 13.62 -12.92 22.98
N ALA A 363 12.82 -13.51 22.09
CA ALA A 363 11.53 -14.11 22.44
C ALA A 363 11.68 -15.32 23.39
N GLU A 364 12.65 -16.19 23.13
CA GLU A 364 12.89 -17.40 23.90
C GLU A 364 13.49 -17.14 25.28
N THR A 365 14.29 -16.06 25.42
CA THR A 365 15.00 -15.70 26.64
C THR A 365 14.29 -14.64 27.50
N GLY A 366 13.03 -14.28 27.18
CA GLY A 366 12.25 -13.33 27.97
C GLY A 366 12.67 -11.86 27.76
N HIS A 367 13.38 -11.53 26.66
CA HIS A 367 13.77 -10.17 26.31
C HIS A 367 12.81 -9.50 25.30
N LEU A 368 11.52 -9.83 25.42
CA LEU A 368 10.39 -9.16 24.74
C LEU A 368 9.20 -8.97 25.71
N GLU A 369 9.51 -8.53 26.93
CA GLU A 369 8.51 -8.37 28.00
C GLU A 369 8.18 -6.91 28.29
N THR A 370 9.06 -5.98 28.01
CA THR A 370 8.91 -4.56 28.35
C THR A 370 8.92 -3.67 27.11
N GLN A 371 8.37 -2.46 27.21
CA GLN A 371 8.47 -1.44 26.17
C GLN A 371 9.92 -1.17 25.76
N ALA A 372 10.85 -1.21 26.73
CA ALA A 372 12.28 -1.02 26.48
C ALA A 372 12.86 -2.15 25.62
N ASP A 373 12.42 -3.40 25.83
CA ASP A 373 12.83 -4.56 25.03
C ASP A 373 12.36 -4.42 23.59
N TYR A 374 11.07 -4.08 23.40
CA TYR A 374 10.51 -3.83 22.07
C TYR A 374 11.25 -2.70 21.37
N ARG A 375 11.45 -1.57 22.04
CA ARG A 375 12.19 -0.41 21.52
C ARG A 375 13.60 -0.80 21.08
N LYS A 376 14.31 -1.60 21.88
CA LYS A 376 15.63 -2.10 21.56
C LYS A 376 15.65 -2.94 20.28
N GLN A 377 14.70 -3.87 20.12
CA GLN A 377 14.65 -4.74 18.96
C GLN A 377 14.18 -3.98 17.69
N VAL A 378 13.17 -3.14 17.81
CA VAL A 378 12.70 -2.31 16.69
C VAL A 378 13.82 -1.39 16.21
N LYS A 379 14.48 -0.70 17.12
CA LYS A 379 15.65 0.16 16.79
C LYS A 379 16.75 -0.62 16.12
N ARG A 380 17.15 -1.77 16.66
CA ARG A 380 18.17 -2.64 16.07
C ARG A 380 17.85 -3.01 14.62
N ILE A 381 16.60 -3.37 14.32
CA ILE A 381 16.18 -3.73 12.97
C ILE A 381 16.24 -2.50 12.05
N LEU A 382 15.77 -1.33 12.50
CA LEU A 382 15.81 -0.10 11.71
C LEU A 382 17.24 0.41 11.46
N ASP A 383 18.16 0.19 12.40
CA ASP A 383 19.57 0.54 12.25
C ASP A 383 20.32 -0.40 11.28
N ASP A 384 19.82 -1.62 11.05
CA ASP A 384 20.43 -2.58 10.13
C ASP A 384 20.08 -2.27 8.67
N LYS A 385 20.90 -1.46 8.05
CA LYS A 385 20.71 -1.01 6.66
C LYS A 385 20.98 -2.08 5.60
N ASN A 386 21.57 -3.21 5.95
CA ASN A 386 22.03 -4.21 4.98
C ASN A 386 21.12 -5.43 4.90
N SER A 387 20.76 -6.02 6.04
CA SER A 387 20.00 -7.28 6.09
C SER A 387 18.60 -7.17 5.49
N PHE A 388 18.01 -5.99 5.53
CA PHE A 388 16.67 -5.71 5.02
C PHE A 388 16.67 -4.97 3.67
N PHE A 389 17.84 -4.77 3.06
CA PHE A 389 17.97 -4.06 1.79
C PHE A 389 17.32 -4.86 0.65
N ALA A 390 16.20 -4.34 0.14
CA ALA A 390 15.42 -4.98 -0.91
C ALA A 390 14.70 -3.96 -1.81
N GLU A 391 14.05 -4.47 -2.84
CA GLU A 391 13.23 -3.67 -3.74
C GLU A 391 11.95 -3.20 -3.05
N VAL A 392 11.55 -1.95 -3.31
CA VAL A 392 10.30 -1.39 -2.77
C VAL A 392 9.11 -2.20 -3.27
N SER A 393 9.12 -2.59 -4.53
CA SER A 393 8.10 -3.45 -5.13
C SER A 393 8.75 -4.43 -6.12
N PRO A 394 8.79 -5.72 -5.81
CA PRO A 394 9.41 -6.72 -6.68
C PRO A 394 8.62 -6.98 -7.98
N THR A 395 7.33 -6.68 -8.01
CA THR A 395 6.45 -6.86 -9.19
C THR A 395 6.73 -5.86 -10.32
N VAL A 396 7.72 -5.01 -10.14
CA VAL A 396 7.97 -3.76 -10.86
C VAL A 396 9.18 -3.84 -11.79
N SER A 397 9.70 -5.00 -12.02
CA SER A 397 10.88 -5.18 -12.85
C SER A 397 10.52 -5.15 -14.34
N SER A 398 10.87 -4.06 -15.02
CA SER A 398 11.04 -4.09 -16.47
C SER A 398 12.52 -4.22 -16.84
N GLY A 399 12.82 -4.67 -18.06
CA GLY A 399 14.20 -4.76 -18.53
C GLY A 399 14.94 -3.41 -18.56
N TYR A 400 14.24 -2.28 -18.35
CA TYR A 400 14.75 -0.93 -18.52
C TYR A 400 14.74 -0.11 -17.24
N VAL A 401 13.73 -0.25 -16.39
CA VAL A 401 13.61 0.46 -15.11
C VAL A 401 13.75 -0.57 -14.00
N LYS A 402 14.84 -0.48 -13.26
CA LYS A 402 15.04 -1.32 -12.08
C LYS A 402 14.27 -0.71 -10.91
N PRO A 403 13.57 -1.53 -10.12
CA PRO A 403 12.89 -1.07 -8.94
C PRO A 403 13.86 -0.35 -8.00
N HIS A 404 13.38 0.67 -7.32
CA HIS A 404 14.17 1.32 -6.29
C HIS A 404 14.43 0.35 -5.13
N ARG A 405 15.66 0.33 -4.63
CA ARG A 405 16.10 -0.52 -3.53
C ARG A 405 16.50 0.33 -2.35
N VAL A 406 15.99 -0.04 -1.19
CA VAL A 406 16.24 0.69 0.08
C VAL A 406 16.47 -0.29 1.22
N SER A 407 17.00 0.21 2.33
CA SER A 407 17.26 -0.59 3.53
C SER A 407 15.97 -1.19 4.13
N HIS A 408 14.88 -0.42 4.11
CA HIS A 408 13.59 -0.82 4.68
C HIS A 408 12.44 -0.51 3.71
N PRO A 409 12.20 -1.37 2.72
CA PRO A 409 11.17 -1.15 1.69
C PRO A 409 9.78 -0.88 2.26
N LYS A 410 9.46 -1.43 3.43
CA LYS A 410 8.17 -1.26 4.06
C LYS A 410 7.89 0.17 4.49
N LEU A 411 8.91 0.94 4.87
CA LEU A 411 8.75 2.37 5.17
C LEU A 411 8.39 3.17 3.94
N VAL A 412 9.02 2.90 2.80
CA VAL A 412 8.66 3.53 1.51
C VAL A 412 7.26 3.10 1.09
N ARG A 413 6.90 1.81 1.27
CA ARG A 413 5.55 1.30 0.96
C ARG A 413 4.46 1.97 1.79
N PHE A 414 4.73 2.35 3.04
CA PHE A 414 3.80 3.16 3.81
C PHE A 414 3.47 4.47 3.07
N PHE A 415 4.48 5.21 2.62
CA PHE A 415 4.25 6.47 1.91
C PHE A 415 3.66 6.27 0.51
N ARG A 416 3.97 5.16 -0.18
CA ARG A 416 3.26 4.78 -1.41
C ARG A 416 1.76 4.61 -1.20
N GLU A 417 1.37 3.93 -0.12
CA GLU A 417 -0.03 3.74 0.25
C GLU A 417 -0.66 5.06 0.71
N PHE A 418 0.05 5.84 1.52
CA PHE A 418 -0.41 7.12 2.03
C PHE A 418 -0.70 8.12 0.91
N PHE A 419 0.26 8.37 0.03
CA PHE A 419 0.11 9.30 -1.09
C PHE A 419 -0.70 8.73 -2.26
N GLY A 420 -0.77 7.42 -2.40
CA GLY A 420 -1.50 6.74 -3.47
C GLY A 420 -0.91 6.93 -4.87
N TYR A 421 0.33 7.44 -5.01
CA TYR A 421 0.93 7.75 -6.30
C TYR A 421 1.14 6.54 -7.23
N PRO A 422 1.22 5.26 -6.78
CA PRO A 422 1.23 4.13 -7.70
C PRO A 422 -0.05 3.96 -8.53
N ASN A 423 -1.16 4.59 -8.12
CA ASN A 423 -2.40 4.58 -8.91
C ASN A 423 -2.23 5.29 -10.27
N SER A 424 -1.18 6.09 -10.45
CA SER A 424 -0.80 6.65 -11.75
C SER A 424 -0.68 5.58 -12.84
N MET A 425 -0.25 4.36 -12.50
CA MET A 425 -0.12 3.23 -13.43
C MET A 425 -1.46 2.65 -13.90
N LYS A 426 -2.57 3.00 -13.24
CA LYS A 426 -3.92 2.55 -13.61
C LYS A 426 -4.59 3.46 -14.63
N LEU A 427 -4.03 4.66 -14.84
CA LEU A 427 -4.57 5.62 -15.79
C LEU A 427 -4.10 5.31 -17.21
N PHE A 428 -4.99 5.57 -18.15
CA PHE A 428 -4.73 5.42 -19.58
C PHE A 428 -4.94 6.78 -20.26
N LYS A 429 -3.84 7.41 -20.67
CA LYS A 429 -3.86 8.73 -21.31
C LYS A 429 -3.88 8.63 -22.82
N ASP A 430 -4.54 9.55 -23.50
CA ASP A 430 -4.39 9.70 -24.94
C ASP A 430 -2.99 10.24 -25.27
N ILE A 431 -2.21 9.41 -25.94
CA ILE A 431 -0.83 9.72 -26.33
C ILE A 431 -0.81 10.95 -27.26
N ALA A 432 -1.78 11.09 -28.14
CA ALA A 432 -1.86 12.21 -29.08
C ALA A 432 -1.99 13.57 -28.37
N ARG A 433 -2.78 13.66 -27.28
CA ARG A 433 -2.89 14.86 -26.48
C ARG A 433 -1.56 15.29 -25.85
N SER A 434 -0.69 14.36 -25.55
CA SER A 434 0.63 14.67 -25.00
C SER A 434 1.65 15.11 -26.07
N GLY A 435 1.34 15.03 -27.36
CA GLY A 435 2.33 15.18 -28.41
C GLY A 435 3.37 14.06 -28.42
N GLY A 436 3.00 12.87 -27.90
CA GLY A 436 3.79 11.65 -27.89
C GLY A 436 4.90 11.58 -26.84
N PHE A 437 4.88 12.41 -25.80
CA PHE A 437 5.82 12.25 -24.68
C PHE A 437 5.34 11.22 -23.68
N PHE A 438 4.04 11.05 -23.50
CA PHE A 438 3.48 10.07 -22.59
C PHE A 438 3.42 8.68 -23.24
N ASP A 439 3.90 7.68 -22.55
CA ASP A 439 3.87 6.30 -23.00
C ASP A 439 3.01 5.45 -22.04
N ASN A 440 1.92 4.89 -22.59
CA ASN A 440 1.05 3.94 -21.90
C ASN A 440 1.57 2.49 -22.01
N ALA A 441 2.66 2.25 -22.77
CA ALA A 441 3.16 0.92 -23.02
C ALA A 441 3.62 0.23 -21.74
N GLY A 442 2.93 -0.81 -21.40
CA GLY A 442 3.15 -1.52 -20.17
C GLY A 442 2.49 -0.80 -19.00
N ARG A 443 1.39 -1.35 -18.51
CA ARG A 443 0.79 -0.98 -17.23
C ARG A 443 1.70 -1.33 -16.04
N ASP A 444 2.91 -1.72 -16.35
CA ASP A 444 4.04 -1.92 -15.48
C ASP A 444 4.98 -0.70 -15.56
N TYR A 445 6.12 -0.79 -14.94
CA TYR A 445 7.13 0.27 -14.88
C TYR A 445 7.84 0.59 -16.21
N THR A 446 7.36 0.07 -17.33
CA THR A 446 7.95 0.35 -18.67
C THR A 446 7.44 1.64 -19.28
N GLY A 447 6.25 2.11 -18.85
CA GLY A 447 5.65 3.35 -19.34
C GLY A 447 6.03 4.57 -18.52
N THR A 448 5.51 5.72 -18.92
CA THR A 448 5.74 7.00 -18.24
C THR A 448 5.26 6.96 -16.79
N ALA A 449 4.06 6.42 -16.53
CA ALA A 449 3.50 6.32 -15.20
C ALA A 449 4.37 5.48 -14.24
N GLY A 450 4.91 4.36 -14.71
CA GLY A 450 5.82 3.54 -13.93
C GLY A 450 7.15 4.23 -13.64
N SER A 451 7.70 4.95 -14.61
CA SER A 451 8.93 5.70 -14.44
C SER A 451 8.81 6.79 -13.38
N VAL A 452 7.75 7.62 -13.42
CA VAL A 452 7.53 8.66 -12.41
C VAL A 452 7.18 8.08 -11.03
N THR A 453 6.54 6.89 -10.97
CA THR A 453 6.33 6.18 -9.70
C THR A 453 7.67 5.76 -9.08
N ASN A 454 8.60 5.24 -9.86
CA ASN A 454 9.94 4.89 -9.40
C ASN A 454 10.72 6.13 -8.93
N GLU A 455 10.57 7.25 -9.62
CA GLU A 455 11.19 8.52 -9.21
C GLU A 455 10.62 9.03 -7.88
N ALA A 456 9.31 8.93 -7.67
CA ALA A 456 8.69 9.22 -6.37
C ALA A 456 9.21 8.30 -5.26
N ASP A 457 9.34 7.00 -5.51
CA ASP A 457 9.95 6.04 -4.57
C ASP A 457 11.37 6.46 -4.17
N ARG A 458 12.14 7.00 -5.12
CA ARG A 458 13.52 7.48 -4.86
C ARG A 458 13.54 8.75 -4.01
N VAL A 459 12.65 9.71 -4.28
CA VAL A 459 12.50 10.91 -3.44
C VAL A 459 12.13 10.52 -2.02
N VAL A 460 11.10 9.69 -1.86
CA VAL A 460 10.68 9.19 -0.54
C VAL A 460 11.80 8.41 0.15
N GLY A 461 12.47 7.50 -0.56
CA GLY A 461 13.56 6.70 -0.02
C GLY A 461 14.74 7.55 0.44
N ASP A 462 15.09 8.60 -0.28
CA ASP A 462 16.17 9.54 0.07
C ASP A 462 15.84 10.36 1.33
N ILE A 463 14.61 10.89 1.41
CA ILE A 463 14.13 11.60 2.60
C ILE A 463 14.14 10.68 3.82
N LEU A 464 13.65 9.44 3.70
CA LEU A 464 13.67 8.44 4.77
C LEU A 464 15.09 8.02 5.16
N ALA A 465 16.03 7.99 4.22
CA ALA A 465 17.43 7.68 4.53
C ALA A 465 18.13 8.78 5.35
N ARG A 466 17.73 10.04 5.17
CA ARG A 466 18.16 11.18 5.99
C ARG A 466 17.46 11.22 7.33
N ASP A 467 16.22 10.78 7.40
CA ASP A 467 15.36 10.64 8.60
C ASP A 467 15.32 11.90 9.48
N LYS A 468 15.14 13.05 8.84
CA LYS A 468 15.07 14.37 9.49
C LYS A 468 14.00 15.22 8.82
N ASN A 469 13.13 15.87 9.63
CA ASN A 469 11.99 16.67 9.15
C ASN A 469 11.19 15.94 8.06
N VAL A 470 10.98 14.62 8.23
CA VAL A 470 10.51 13.74 7.14
C VAL A 470 9.18 14.20 6.57
N PHE A 471 8.21 14.59 7.39
CA PHE A 471 6.88 14.97 6.90
C PHE A 471 6.93 16.32 6.18
N GLU A 472 7.67 17.28 6.72
CA GLU A 472 7.90 18.59 6.10
C GLU A 472 8.64 18.44 4.76
N GLU A 473 9.70 17.64 4.73
CA GLU A 473 10.49 17.37 3.52
C GLU A 473 9.65 16.70 2.43
N LEU A 474 8.82 15.72 2.79
CA LEU A 474 7.90 15.07 1.84
C LEU A 474 6.90 16.04 1.21
N LEU A 475 6.52 17.08 1.93
CA LEU A 475 5.60 18.12 1.44
C LEU A 475 6.33 19.26 0.72
N THR A 476 7.58 19.59 1.08
CA THR A 476 8.20 20.85 0.65
C THR A 476 9.46 20.69 -0.18
N THR A 477 10.05 19.50 -0.31
CA THR A 477 11.28 19.33 -1.10
C THR A 477 11.13 19.87 -2.52
N ASP A 478 12.13 20.60 -3.00
CA ASP A 478 12.26 21.05 -4.40
C ASP A 478 13.23 20.18 -5.21
N GLU A 479 13.75 19.12 -4.59
CA GLU A 479 14.72 18.19 -5.17
C GLU A 479 14.06 16.90 -5.66
N PHE A 480 14.26 16.57 -6.93
CA PHE A 480 13.62 15.44 -7.61
C PHE A 480 14.63 14.60 -8.38
N TYR A 481 14.25 13.35 -8.61
CA TYR A 481 14.93 12.43 -9.53
C TYR A 481 14.24 12.45 -10.89
N VAL A 482 15.03 12.51 -11.97
CA VAL A 482 14.51 12.45 -13.34
C VAL A 482 15.42 11.58 -14.21
N LEU A 483 14.89 10.53 -14.81
CA LEU A 483 15.67 9.64 -15.71
C LEU A 483 16.99 9.12 -15.10
N HIS A 484 17.00 8.82 -13.81
CA HIS A 484 18.21 8.42 -13.09
C HIS A 484 18.18 6.94 -12.66
N PRO A 485 18.44 5.98 -13.57
CA PRO A 485 18.39 4.55 -13.26
C PRO A 485 19.63 4.04 -12.50
N HIS A 486 20.65 4.88 -12.32
CA HIS A 486 21.94 4.53 -11.73
C HIS A 486 22.09 5.11 -10.32
N SER A 487 23.15 4.72 -9.60
CA SER A 487 23.68 5.51 -8.49
C SER A 487 24.40 6.75 -9.04
N ASN A 488 24.57 7.78 -8.20
CA ASN A 488 25.30 8.98 -8.60
C ASN A 488 26.73 8.66 -9.06
N GLN A 489 27.44 7.79 -8.35
CA GLN A 489 28.79 7.35 -8.70
C GLN A 489 28.81 6.64 -10.06
N GLU A 490 27.84 5.78 -10.34
CA GLU A 490 27.77 5.08 -11.64
C GLU A 490 27.42 6.05 -12.77
N ALA A 491 26.53 7.01 -12.55
CA ALA A 491 26.16 8.02 -13.54
C ALA A 491 27.37 8.91 -13.90
N GLU A 492 28.09 9.40 -12.89
CA GLU A 492 29.31 10.20 -13.10
C GLU A 492 30.37 9.40 -13.90
N ARG A 493 30.57 8.13 -13.55
CA ARG A 493 31.51 7.26 -14.27
C ARG A 493 31.09 7.08 -15.73
N ILE A 494 29.81 6.84 -16.01
CA ILE A 494 29.31 6.70 -17.39
C ILE A 494 29.56 7.98 -18.19
N ILE A 495 29.28 9.15 -17.63
CA ILE A 495 29.51 10.42 -18.32
C ILE A 495 31.00 10.64 -18.62
N GLU A 496 31.86 10.33 -17.67
CA GLU A 496 33.31 10.44 -17.86
C GLU A 496 33.83 9.46 -18.91
N ASP A 497 33.39 8.21 -18.90
CA ASP A 497 33.74 7.20 -19.91
C ASP A 497 33.28 7.65 -21.30
N TRP A 498 32.09 8.23 -21.42
CA TRP A 498 31.56 8.76 -22.68
C TRP A 498 32.35 9.98 -23.17
N ARG A 499 32.75 10.86 -22.27
CA ARG A 499 33.56 12.03 -22.61
C ARG A 499 34.92 11.60 -23.18
N LYS A 500 35.59 10.62 -22.55
CA LYS A 500 36.83 10.04 -23.03
C LYS A 500 36.64 9.33 -24.39
N ALA A 501 35.59 8.55 -24.53
CA ALA A 501 35.28 7.88 -25.77
C ALA A 501 35.02 8.88 -26.91
N TYR A 502 34.24 9.94 -26.63
CA TYR A 502 33.95 10.95 -27.65
C TYR A 502 35.22 11.71 -28.09
N ALA A 503 36.12 12.07 -27.14
CA ALA A 503 37.37 12.75 -27.45
C ALA A 503 38.23 11.94 -28.47
N VAL A 504 38.15 10.62 -28.43
CA VAL A 504 38.87 9.73 -29.36
C VAL A 504 38.07 9.55 -30.65
N LEU A 505 36.81 9.14 -30.55
CA LEU A 505 35.99 8.70 -31.69
C LEU A 505 35.59 9.87 -32.62
N ARG A 506 35.53 11.11 -32.13
CA ARG A 506 35.22 12.30 -32.93
C ARG A 506 36.23 12.57 -34.06
N ASN A 507 37.44 12.05 -33.94
CA ASN A 507 38.51 12.22 -34.93
C ASN A 507 38.45 11.19 -36.08
N LEU A 508 37.54 10.19 -36.01
CA LEU A 508 37.31 9.21 -37.04
C LEU A 508 36.34 9.78 -38.10
N ASP A 509 36.41 9.23 -39.33
CA ASP A 509 35.50 9.63 -40.43
C ASP A 509 34.12 8.97 -40.30
N TRP A 510 33.48 9.17 -39.12
CA TRP A 510 32.22 8.54 -38.78
C TRP A 510 31.01 9.16 -39.52
N ARG A 511 31.17 10.34 -40.11
CA ARG A 511 30.09 11.02 -40.83
C ARG A 511 29.95 10.52 -42.27
N SER A 512 31.03 10.38 -43.00
CA SER A 512 31.05 9.96 -44.41
C SER A 512 30.82 8.46 -44.54
N ASP A 513 31.57 7.67 -43.75
CA ASP A 513 31.45 6.21 -43.77
C ASP A 513 31.58 5.63 -42.37
N PRO A 514 30.47 5.64 -41.57
CA PRO A 514 30.49 5.13 -40.18
C PRO A 514 30.78 3.63 -40.10
N ALA A 515 30.49 2.85 -41.16
CA ALA A 515 30.77 1.43 -41.17
C ALA A 515 32.26 1.16 -41.27
N LYS A 516 32.92 1.80 -42.21
CA LYS A 516 34.38 1.73 -42.39
C LYS A 516 35.12 2.28 -41.18
N ALA A 517 34.70 3.46 -40.68
CA ALA A 517 35.29 4.06 -39.48
C ALA A 517 35.24 3.13 -38.28
N LEU A 518 34.10 2.43 -38.07
CA LEU A 518 33.94 1.44 -37.00
C LEU A 518 34.85 0.20 -37.25
N GLU A 519 34.82 -0.39 -38.40
CA GLU A 519 35.56 -1.63 -38.70
C GLU A 519 37.07 -1.45 -38.61
N GLU A 520 37.62 -0.39 -39.21
CA GLU A 520 39.06 -0.15 -39.24
C GLU A 520 39.62 0.27 -37.87
N ASN A 521 38.82 0.85 -36.99
CA ASN A 521 39.28 1.42 -35.74
C ASN A 521 38.83 0.67 -34.50
N PHE A 522 38.02 -0.39 -34.62
CA PHE A 522 37.43 -1.08 -33.49
C PHE A 522 38.49 -1.65 -32.52
N GLU A 523 39.49 -2.36 -33.06
CA GLU A 523 40.50 -2.98 -32.21
C GLU A 523 41.44 -1.92 -31.56
N ALA A 524 41.79 -0.89 -32.29
CA ALA A 524 42.63 0.22 -31.80
C ALA A 524 41.96 1.03 -30.69
N HIS A 525 40.63 1.16 -30.71
CA HIS A 525 39.86 2.01 -29.78
C HIS A 525 38.79 1.21 -29.05
N ARG A 526 39.07 -0.06 -28.77
CA ARG A 526 38.10 -1.02 -28.20
C ARG A 526 37.40 -0.52 -26.92
N GLU A 527 38.13 0.12 -25.99
CA GLU A 527 37.52 0.63 -24.78
C GLU A 527 36.59 1.82 -25.04
N SER A 528 36.89 2.68 -26.00
CA SER A 528 36.01 3.77 -26.43
C SER A 528 34.73 3.24 -27.07
N PHE A 529 34.79 2.22 -27.89
CA PHE A 529 33.62 1.56 -28.47
C PHE A 529 32.80 0.80 -27.40
N LYS A 530 33.47 0.18 -26.45
CA LYS A 530 32.83 -0.48 -25.32
C LYS A 530 32.06 0.51 -24.44
N ALA A 531 32.60 1.71 -24.21
CA ALA A 531 31.91 2.76 -23.46
C ALA A 531 30.56 3.14 -24.07
N ILE A 532 30.45 3.09 -25.40
CA ILE A 532 29.21 3.28 -26.15
C ILE A 532 28.50 1.95 -26.48
N ARG A 533 28.77 0.90 -25.72
CA ARG A 533 28.11 -0.42 -25.73
C ARG A 533 28.35 -1.27 -26.98
N ILE A 534 29.33 -0.92 -27.79
CA ILE A 534 29.77 -1.76 -28.94
C ILE A 534 30.90 -2.66 -28.46
N THR A 535 30.57 -3.88 -28.04
CA THR A 535 31.51 -4.80 -27.40
C THR A 535 32.11 -5.84 -28.34
N LYS A 536 31.48 -6.10 -29.50
CA LYS A 536 31.86 -7.10 -30.49
C LYS A 536 31.45 -6.64 -31.90
N LEU A 537 32.32 -6.86 -32.87
CA LEU A 537 31.98 -6.75 -34.29
C LEU A 537 31.72 -8.16 -34.83
N THR A 538 30.44 -8.49 -35.01
CA THR A 538 30.00 -9.73 -35.65
C THR A 538 29.05 -9.37 -36.80
N GLU A 539 29.01 -10.16 -37.87
CA GLU A 539 28.22 -9.86 -39.07
C GLU A 539 26.72 -9.67 -38.77
N ASP A 540 26.18 -10.46 -37.85
CA ASP A 540 24.80 -10.36 -37.43
C ASP A 540 24.50 -9.04 -36.68
N ARG A 541 25.51 -8.41 -36.07
CA ARG A 541 25.39 -7.14 -35.34
C ARG A 541 25.92 -5.92 -36.08
N LYS A 542 26.59 -6.10 -37.20
CA LYS A 542 27.22 -5.03 -37.98
C LYS A 542 26.26 -3.83 -38.18
N ARG A 543 25.09 -4.08 -38.76
CA ARG A 543 24.08 -3.02 -39.01
C ARG A 543 23.65 -2.29 -37.75
N VAL A 544 23.50 -3.01 -36.64
CA VAL A 544 23.10 -2.42 -35.33
C VAL A 544 24.25 -1.58 -34.78
N ASN A 545 25.46 -2.11 -34.78
CA ASN A 545 26.65 -1.41 -34.27
C ASN A 545 26.94 -0.11 -35.02
N VAL A 546 26.86 -0.13 -36.36
CA VAL A 546 27.05 1.08 -37.20
C VAL A 546 25.99 2.14 -36.89
N ARG A 547 24.73 1.73 -36.79
CA ARG A 547 23.62 2.62 -36.43
C ARG A 547 23.85 3.24 -35.06
N ASP A 548 24.22 2.42 -34.06
CA ASP A 548 24.38 2.88 -32.69
C ASP A 548 25.63 3.76 -32.55
N PHE A 549 26.73 3.44 -33.25
CA PHE A 549 27.89 4.30 -33.33
C PHE A 549 27.53 5.70 -33.86
N LYS A 550 26.89 5.78 -35.00
CA LYS A 550 26.46 7.05 -35.60
C LYS A 550 25.58 7.85 -34.64
N ARG A 551 24.60 7.19 -34.00
CA ARG A 551 23.68 7.83 -33.05
C ARG A 551 24.38 8.38 -31.82
N PHE A 552 25.34 7.63 -31.26
CA PHE A 552 26.11 8.13 -30.13
C PHE A 552 26.96 9.34 -30.52
N MET A 553 27.60 9.31 -31.67
CA MET A 553 28.40 10.43 -32.15
C MET A 553 27.56 11.68 -32.38
N GLU A 554 26.41 11.57 -33.04
CA GLU A 554 25.47 12.69 -33.23
C GLU A 554 24.93 13.21 -31.90
N TYR A 555 24.65 12.34 -30.94
CA TYR A 555 24.20 12.72 -29.61
C TYR A 555 25.27 13.45 -28.81
N PHE A 556 26.52 13.01 -28.90
CA PHE A 556 27.63 13.66 -28.23
C PHE A 556 27.96 15.05 -28.85
N GLU A 557 27.83 15.23 -30.14
CA GLU A 557 27.92 16.57 -30.79
C GLU A 557 26.84 17.52 -30.24
N GLN A 558 25.62 17.01 -30.12
CA GLN A 558 24.51 17.82 -29.61
C GLN A 558 24.61 18.14 -28.12
N THR A 559 25.37 17.36 -27.37
CA THR A 559 25.55 17.53 -25.94
C THR A 559 26.93 18.09 -25.61
N PHE A 560 27.96 17.28 -25.67
CA PHE A 560 29.32 17.69 -25.24
C PHE A 560 29.87 18.89 -25.99
N ASP A 561 29.66 19.00 -27.33
CA ASP A 561 30.14 20.14 -28.08
C ASP A 561 29.40 21.44 -27.79
N ARG A 562 28.21 21.33 -27.16
CA ARG A 562 27.46 22.48 -26.66
C ARG A 562 27.65 22.71 -25.16
N GLY A 563 28.55 21.98 -24.51
CA GLY A 563 28.77 22.08 -23.07
C GLY A 563 27.65 21.46 -22.21
N ILE A 564 26.82 20.60 -22.82
CA ILE A 564 25.69 19.94 -22.18
C ILE A 564 26.05 18.51 -21.81
N THR A 565 25.67 18.05 -20.62
CA THR A 565 25.87 16.68 -20.17
C THR A 565 24.77 15.79 -20.74
N PRO A 566 25.12 14.67 -21.41
CA PRO A 566 24.13 13.73 -21.96
C PRO A 566 23.47 12.92 -20.87
N ILE A 567 22.25 12.46 -21.13
CA ILE A 567 21.52 11.53 -20.26
C ILE A 567 22.22 10.18 -20.27
N THR A 568 22.48 9.60 -19.10
CA THR A 568 23.19 8.32 -18.94
C THR A 568 22.40 7.12 -19.46
N PHE A 569 21.13 7.29 -19.72
CA PHE A 569 20.24 6.29 -20.29
C PHE A 569 19.65 6.82 -21.60
N PRO A 570 20.40 6.77 -22.73
CA PRO A 570 19.90 7.24 -24.00
C PRO A 570 18.83 6.26 -24.50
N TRP A 571 17.61 6.70 -24.47
CA TRP A 571 16.40 6.00 -24.85
C TRP A 571 16.35 5.63 -26.35
N PHE A 572 17.11 6.27 -27.24
CA PHE A 572 17.26 5.80 -28.62
C PHE A 572 17.88 4.39 -28.71
N TYR A 573 18.53 3.92 -27.65
CA TYR A 573 19.10 2.58 -27.58
C TYR A 573 18.02 1.49 -27.49
N HIS A 574 16.80 1.80 -27.04
CA HIS A 574 15.73 0.86 -26.81
C HIS A 574 14.66 0.84 -27.89
N GLY A 575 15.04 0.97 -29.16
CA GLY A 575 14.12 0.72 -30.28
C GLY A 575 13.14 1.84 -30.57
N GLY A 576 13.41 3.06 -30.12
CA GLY A 576 12.63 4.25 -30.50
C GLY A 576 11.46 4.55 -29.58
N GLN A 577 11.41 3.98 -28.40
CA GLN A 577 10.47 4.41 -27.38
C GLN A 577 10.79 5.85 -26.96
N LYS A 578 9.75 6.64 -26.87
CA LYS A 578 9.83 8.09 -26.84
C LYS A 578 9.75 8.58 -25.40
N PHE A 579 10.81 8.41 -24.64
CA PHE A 579 10.86 8.99 -23.32
C PHE A 579 11.08 10.51 -23.42
N ARG A 580 10.03 11.24 -23.67
CA ARG A 580 10.04 12.69 -23.59
C ARG A 580 9.43 13.19 -22.28
N TYR A 581 9.30 12.34 -21.31
CA TYR A 581 8.61 12.71 -20.09
C TYR A 581 9.37 13.77 -19.26
N SER A 582 10.59 14.16 -19.65
CA SER A 582 11.20 15.41 -19.18
C SER A 582 10.30 16.63 -19.37
N GLU A 583 9.40 16.61 -20.36
CA GLU A 583 8.38 17.64 -20.56
C GLU A 583 7.40 17.74 -19.39
N ILE A 584 7.17 16.66 -18.66
CA ILE A 584 6.34 16.67 -17.45
C ILE A 584 6.93 17.62 -16.40
N TYR A 585 8.25 17.69 -16.34
CA TYR A 585 8.97 18.55 -15.39
C TYR A 585 9.29 19.95 -15.99
N SER A 586 8.75 20.28 -17.15
CA SER A 586 9.07 21.53 -17.87
C SER A 586 10.56 21.67 -18.22
N LEU A 587 11.28 20.55 -18.29
CA LEU A 587 12.67 20.53 -18.71
C LEU A 587 12.77 20.59 -20.23
N PRO A 588 13.88 21.10 -20.80
CA PRO A 588 14.11 21.11 -22.23
C PRO A 588 13.95 19.70 -22.83
N ARG A 589 13.39 19.61 -24.02
CA ARG A 589 13.18 18.33 -24.69
C ARG A 589 14.49 17.60 -24.90
N VAL A 590 14.54 16.35 -24.50
CA VAL A 590 15.62 15.44 -24.84
C VAL A 590 15.53 15.10 -26.33
N PRO A 591 16.65 15.03 -27.06
CA PRO A 591 16.64 14.66 -28.47
C PRO A 591 15.87 13.37 -28.71
N GLY A 592 14.87 13.39 -29.58
CA GLY A 592 13.95 12.30 -29.81
C GLY A 592 14.63 11.04 -30.36
N GLY A 593 14.41 9.86 -29.70
CA GLY A 593 14.98 8.55 -30.05
C GLY A 593 14.35 7.81 -31.18
N GLY A 594 13.89 8.50 -32.12
CA GLY A 594 13.68 7.84 -33.41
C GLY A 594 15.01 7.66 -34.12
N PRO A 595 15.15 6.77 -35.10
CA PRO A 595 16.15 6.98 -36.15
C PRO A 595 16.01 8.45 -36.51
N ILE A 596 17.12 9.17 -36.62
CA ILE A 596 17.16 10.47 -37.26
C ILE A 596 16.20 10.29 -38.41
N GLY A 597 14.99 10.84 -38.20
CA GLY A 597 13.85 10.31 -38.94
C GLY A 597 14.14 10.46 -40.37
N SER A 598 13.45 9.72 -41.21
CA SER A 598 13.45 9.89 -42.66
C SER A 598 13.30 11.38 -43.10
N SER A 599 13.10 12.33 -42.19
CA SER A 599 13.08 13.76 -42.40
C SER A 599 14.40 14.50 -42.06
N GLY A 600 15.40 13.86 -41.46
CA GLY A 600 16.73 14.45 -41.22
C GLY A 600 16.77 15.71 -40.36
N LYS A 601 15.65 16.14 -39.78
CA LYS A 601 15.59 17.35 -39.00
C LYS A 601 15.53 17.00 -37.50
N TYR A 602 16.67 17.18 -36.82
CA TYR A 602 16.63 17.42 -35.39
C TYR A 602 15.85 18.72 -35.14
N ARG A 603 14.91 18.70 -34.22
CA ARG A 603 14.30 19.94 -33.75
C ARG A 603 15.40 20.80 -33.15
N GLU A 604 15.34 22.12 -33.40
CA GLU A 604 16.29 23.11 -32.89
C GLU A 604 16.28 23.27 -31.37
N GLU A 605 15.49 22.52 -30.66
CA GLU A 605 15.41 22.55 -29.20
C GLU A 605 16.70 21.99 -28.60
N LEU A 606 17.29 22.73 -27.69
CA LEU A 606 18.48 22.33 -26.94
C LEU A 606 18.20 21.05 -26.15
N PRO A 607 19.09 20.06 -26.18
CA PRO A 607 19.00 18.93 -25.29
C PRO A 607 19.09 19.40 -23.83
N TRP A 608 18.38 18.71 -22.94
CA TRP A 608 18.45 18.97 -21.52
C TRP A 608 19.87 18.66 -20.98
N ASP A 609 20.42 19.57 -20.18
CA ASP A 609 21.68 19.36 -19.46
C ASP A 609 21.40 18.40 -18.27
N TYR A 610 21.79 17.14 -18.46
CA TYR A 610 21.47 16.07 -17.51
C TYR A 610 22.35 16.16 -16.26
N PRO A 611 21.77 16.38 -15.07
CA PRO A 611 22.56 16.34 -13.85
C PRO A 611 22.94 14.89 -13.51
N ALA A 612 24.21 14.55 -13.62
CA ALA A 612 24.69 13.21 -13.28
C ALA A 612 24.52 12.89 -11.79
N LYS A 613 24.51 13.92 -10.96
CA LYS A 613 24.14 13.82 -9.53
C LYS A 613 22.68 14.21 -9.34
N GLN A 614 21.94 13.34 -8.69
CA GLN A 614 20.54 13.55 -8.35
C GLN A 614 20.28 13.12 -6.89
N PRO A 615 19.28 13.68 -6.19
CA PRO A 615 18.24 14.58 -6.71
C PRO A 615 18.78 15.97 -7.05
N PHE A 616 18.01 16.74 -7.81
CA PHE A 616 18.32 18.13 -8.16
C PHE A 616 17.07 19.00 -8.12
N LYS A 617 17.25 20.32 -7.99
CA LYS A 617 16.15 21.26 -7.89
C LYS A 617 15.44 21.44 -9.22
N ILE A 618 14.12 21.37 -9.18
CA ILE A 618 13.26 21.60 -10.34
C ILE A 618 12.31 22.78 -10.04
N ALA A 619 12.31 23.77 -10.93
CA ALA A 619 11.39 24.89 -10.83
C ALA A 619 9.92 24.43 -10.89
N ASN A 620 9.05 25.15 -10.20
CA ASN A 620 7.61 24.87 -10.15
C ASN A 620 7.26 23.48 -9.61
N ARG A 621 8.09 22.97 -8.67
CA ARG A 621 7.83 21.71 -7.95
C ARG A 621 8.09 21.89 -6.46
N LYS A 622 7.24 21.26 -5.63
CA LYS A 622 7.32 21.30 -4.18
C LYS A 622 6.70 20.03 -3.59
N GLY A 623 7.51 19.16 -3.03
CA GLY A 623 7.09 17.90 -2.38
C GLY A 623 6.37 16.91 -3.30
N ILE A 624 5.89 15.84 -2.67
CA ILE A 624 5.22 14.73 -3.38
C ILE A 624 3.88 15.17 -4.00
N LEU A 625 3.19 16.17 -3.42
CA LEU A 625 1.91 16.64 -3.96
C LEU A 625 2.04 17.34 -5.33
N THR A 626 3.22 17.83 -5.68
CA THR A 626 3.49 18.34 -7.02
C THR A 626 4.31 17.37 -7.88
N HIS A 627 4.66 16.20 -7.33
CA HIS A 627 5.35 15.17 -8.10
C HIS A 627 4.42 14.60 -9.19
N PRO A 628 4.88 14.41 -10.42
CA PRO A 628 4.04 13.90 -11.52
C PRO A 628 3.30 12.61 -11.18
N ALA A 629 3.89 11.71 -10.42
CA ALA A 629 3.24 10.47 -10.01
C ALA A 629 1.98 10.71 -9.17
N TRP A 630 2.00 11.69 -8.24
CA TRP A 630 0.82 12.02 -7.44
C TRP A 630 -0.23 12.76 -8.27
N LEU A 631 0.19 13.73 -9.08
CA LEU A 631 -0.70 14.51 -9.96
C LEU A 631 -1.42 13.62 -10.97
N LEU A 632 -0.72 12.65 -11.57
CA LEU A 632 -1.31 11.63 -12.43
C LEU A 632 -2.28 10.75 -11.64
N ALA A 633 -1.89 10.21 -10.50
CA ALA A 633 -2.73 9.31 -9.69
C ALA A 633 -4.06 9.96 -9.27
N HIS A 634 -4.06 11.30 -9.14
CA HIS A 634 -5.22 12.11 -8.77
C HIS A 634 -5.71 12.97 -9.95
N SER A 635 -5.74 12.39 -11.14
CA SER A 635 -6.36 12.94 -12.34
C SER A 635 -7.27 11.91 -13.01
N GLN A 636 -8.03 12.36 -14.02
CA GLN A 636 -8.78 11.47 -14.91
C GLN A 636 -7.96 11.13 -16.16
N ASN A 637 -8.51 10.35 -17.07
CA ASN A 637 -7.82 9.99 -18.32
C ASN A 637 -7.61 11.19 -19.24
N THR A 638 -8.52 12.15 -19.21
CA THR A 638 -8.59 13.27 -20.15
C THR A 638 -8.51 14.65 -19.50
N GLU A 639 -8.69 14.76 -18.19
CA GLU A 639 -8.67 16.04 -17.46
C GLU A 639 -8.16 15.87 -16.02
N THR A 640 -7.94 16.96 -15.33
CA THR A 640 -7.61 16.98 -13.91
C THR A 640 -8.81 16.56 -13.05
N ASP A 641 -8.60 16.32 -11.76
CA ASP A 641 -9.67 15.96 -10.85
C ASP A 641 -9.58 16.79 -9.55
N ILE A 642 -10.22 17.95 -9.59
CA ILE A 642 -10.27 18.90 -8.46
C ILE A 642 -10.84 18.23 -7.21
N VAL A 643 -11.93 17.46 -7.37
CA VAL A 643 -12.64 16.82 -6.26
C VAL A 643 -11.75 15.76 -5.60
N ARG A 644 -11.14 14.88 -6.39
CA ARG A 644 -10.26 13.82 -5.87
C ARG A 644 -9.04 14.38 -5.16
N ARG A 645 -8.38 15.40 -5.73
CA ARG A 645 -7.24 16.08 -5.11
C ARG A 645 -7.63 16.71 -3.78
N GLY A 646 -8.74 17.44 -3.74
CA GLY A 646 -9.24 18.10 -2.54
C GLY A 646 -9.71 17.11 -1.46
N ARG A 647 -10.43 16.06 -1.86
CA ARG A 647 -10.83 14.97 -0.95
C ARG A 647 -9.62 14.30 -0.30
N TRP A 648 -8.59 14.02 -1.09
CA TRP A 648 -7.35 13.42 -0.59
C TRP A 648 -6.69 14.29 0.49
N ILE A 649 -6.58 15.61 0.25
CA ILE A 649 -6.01 16.54 1.24
C ILE A 649 -6.87 16.56 2.50
N ARG A 650 -8.19 16.67 2.36
CA ARG A 650 -9.13 16.68 3.49
C ARG A 650 -9.00 15.42 4.35
N GLU A 651 -8.99 14.26 3.73
CA GLU A 651 -8.99 12.98 4.45
C GLU A 651 -7.59 12.56 4.92
N LYS A 652 -6.55 12.82 4.13
CA LYS A 652 -5.19 12.32 4.43
C LYS A 652 -4.34 13.29 5.25
N LEU A 653 -4.44 14.58 4.99
CA LEU A 653 -3.63 15.58 5.68
C LEU A 653 -4.40 16.27 6.82
N LEU A 654 -5.67 16.55 6.64
CA LEU A 654 -6.46 17.29 7.63
C LEU A 654 -7.28 16.39 8.55
N ALA A 655 -7.14 15.07 8.46
CA ALA A 655 -7.88 14.08 9.26
C ALA A 655 -9.42 14.27 9.21
N GLY A 656 -9.93 14.91 8.16
CA GLY A 656 -11.36 15.16 7.96
C GLY A 656 -12.06 13.95 7.35
N CYS A 657 -13.39 14.02 7.33
CA CYS A 657 -14.25 13.01 6.72
C CYS A 657 -15.05 13.67 5.61
N VAL A 658 -15.14 13.02 4.47
CA VAL A 658 -16.04 13.38 3.39
C VAL A 658 -17.05 12.25 3.23
N PRO A 659 -18.34 12.50 3.42
CA PRO A 659 -19.36 11.48 3.26
C PRO A 659 -19.35 10.86 1.86
N ASP A 660 -19.80 9.61 1.77
CA ASP A 660 -19.96 8.94 0.48
C ASP A 660 -21.11 9.60 -0.32
N VAL A 661 -20.92 9.67 -1.63
CA VAL A 661 -21.92 10.27 -2.52
C VAL A 661 -23.19 9.42 -2.52
N PRO A 662 -24.38 10.00 -2.27
CA PRO A 662 -25.61 9.26 -2.40
C PRO A 662 -25.80 8.72 -3.82
N ILE A 663 -26.33 7.51 -3.95
CA ILE A 663 -26.52 6.82 -5.27
C ILE A 663 -27.45 7.63 -6.21
N SER A 664 -28.29 8.48 -5.66
CA SER A 664 -29.26 9.31 -6.40
C SER A 664 -28.69 10.57 -7.04
N VAL A 665 -27.42 10.89 -6.78
CA VAL A 665 -26.79 12.14 -7.30
C VAL A 665 -26.16 11.91 -8.66
N ASP A 666 -26.58 12.69 -9.66
CA ASP A 666 -25.89 12.77 -10.95
C ASP A 666 -24.59 13.60 -10.76
N ALA A 667 -23.47 12.92 -10.77
CA ALA A 667 -22.14 13.50 -10.52
C ALA A 667 -21.42 13.92 -11.83
N GLN A 668 -22.13 14.00 -12.98
CA GLN A 668 -21.50 14.38 -14.23
C GLN A 668 -21.28 15.89 -14.30
N ILE A 669 -20.03 16.30 -14.60
CA ILE A 669 -19.69 17.68 -14.88
C ILE A 669 -20.12 17.98 -16.33
N PRO A 670 -20.95 19.00 -16.59
CA PRO A 670 -21.40 19.31 -17.95
C PRO A 670 -20.23 19.68 -18.87
N GLU A 671 -20.30 19.24 -20.12
CA GLU A 671 -19.41 19.74 -21.15
C GLU A 671 -19.78 21.17 -21.50
N ASN A 672 -18.83 22.08 -21.32
CA ASN A 672 -18.94 23.45 -21.84
C ASN A 672 -17.57 23.87 -22.36
N HIS A 673 -17.48 23.94 -23.66
CA HIS A 673 -16.25 24.12 -24.41
C HIS A 673 -15.64 25.54 -24.27
N GLN A 674 -16.35 26.48 -23.67
CA GLN A 674 -15.87 27.84 -23.42
C GLN A 674 -15.48 28.09 -21.96
N GLN A 675 -15.57 27.05 -21.12
CA GLN A 675 -15.30 27.15 -19.70
C GLN A 675 -14.15 26.25 -19.27
N THR A 676 -13.36 26.72 -18.29
CA THR A 676 -12.36 25.94 -17.59
C THR A 676 -13.02 24.85 -16.74
N LEU A 677 -12.28 23.83 -16.31
CA LEU A 677 -12.82 22.79 -15.42
C LEU A 677 -13.33 23.40 -14.11
N ARG A 678 -12.61 24.39 -13.54
CA ARG A 678 -13.07 25.12 -12.36
C ARG A 678 -14.44 25.76 -12.58
N GLU A 679 -14.62 26.51 -13.70
CA GLU A 679 -15.89 27.17 -14.02
C GLU A 679 -17.03 26.15 -14.18
N ARG A 680 -16.79 25.04 -14.87
CA ARG A 680 -17.77 23.95 -15.07
C ARG A 680 -18.14 23.28 -13.75
N LEU A 681 -17.16 22.93 -12.94
CA LEU A 681 -17.37 22.30 -11.64
C LEU A 681 -18.16 23.23 -10.69
N THR A 682 -17.79 24.51 -10.63
CA THR A 682 -18.48 25.51 -9.79
C THR A 682 -19.96 25.59 -10.14
N SER A 683 -20.30 25.66 -11.43
CA SER A 683 -21.68 25.79 -11.89
C SER A 683 -22.62 24.67 -11.44
N VAL A 684 -22.10 23.46 -11.19
CA VAL A 684 -22.90 22.32 -10.74
C VAL A 684 -22.85 22.12 -9.23
N THR A 685 -21.76 22.54 -8.59
CA THR A 685 -21.55 22.29 -7.14
C THR A 685 -21.98 23.45 -6.25
N GLU A 686 -22.38 24.60 -6.83
CA GLU A 686 -22.99 25.72 -6.09
C GLU A 686 -24.38 25.42 -5.53
N LYS A 687 -25.06 24.40 -6.07
CA LYS A 687 -26.33 23.93 -5.51
C LYS A 687 -26.13 23.46 -4.07
N GLN A 688 -27.05 23.85 -3.19
CA GLN A 688 -26.94 23.61 -1.75
C GLN A 688 -26.67 22.13 -1.41
N GLU A 689 -27.35 21.22 -2.08
CA GLU A 689 -27.22 19.75 -1.89
C GLU A 689 -25.80 19.26 -2.23
N CYS A 690 -25.18 19.80 -3.28
CA CYS A 690 -23.83 19.43 -3.72
C CYS A 690 -22.76 20.09 -2.85
N TRP A 691 -23.02 21.37 -2.47
CA TRP A 691 -22.07 22.19 -1.74
C TRP A 691 -21.72 21.66 -0.36
N LYS A 692 -22.61 20.94 0.30
CA LYS A 692 -22.36 20.29 1.60
C LYS A 692 -21.05 19.49 1.63
N CYS A 693 -20.78 18.69 0.59
CA CYS A 693 -19.56 17.90 0.46
C CYS A 693 -18.46 18.70 -0.26
N HIS A 694 -18.83 19.38 -1.37
CA HIS A 694 -17.86 20.03 -2.24
C HIS A 694 -17.15 21.22 -1.60
N ARG A 695 -17.76 21.94 -0.64
CA ARG A 695 -17.12 23.00 0.15
C ARG A 695 -15.89 22.52 0.94
N GLN A 696 -15.84 21.24 1.26
CA GLN A 696 -14.72 20.66 1.99
C GLN A 696 -13.58 20.22 1.07
N MET A 697 -13.84 20.02 -0.21
CA MET A 697 -12.91 19.44 -1.18
C MET A 697 -12.47 20.44 -2.26
N ASN A 698 -13.44 21.08 -2.93
CA ASN A 698 -13.15 21.92 -4.10
C ASN A 698 -12.16 23.05 -3.79
N PRO A 699 -12.28 23.79 -2.67
CA PRO A 699 -11.35 24.88 -2.36
C PRO A 699 -9.91 24.44 -2.16
N LEU A 700 -9.70 23.18 -1.78
CA LEU A 700 -8.37 22.57 -1.63
C LEU A 700 -7.84 22.07 -2.99
N GLY A 701 -8.70 21.37 -3.75
CA GLY A 701 -8.26 20.72 -4.99
C GLY A 701 -8.00 21.67 -6.13
N VAL A 702 -8.73 22.79 -6.22
CA VAL A 702 -8.58 23.81 -7.26
C VAL A 702 -7.19 24.45 -7.26
N THR A 703 -6.52 24.47 -6.12
CA THR A 703 -5.17 25.04 -5.99
C THR A 703 -4.16 24.33 -6.89
N PHE A 704 -4.42 23.08 -7.26
CA PHE A 704 -3.56 22.26 -8.13
C PHE A 704 -3.86 22.43 -9.63
N GLU A 705 -4.74 23.32 -10.04
CA GLU A 705 -5.04 23.56 -11.47
C GLU A 705 -3.89 24.23 -12.22
N ILE A 706 -2.88 24.73 -11.52
CA ILE A 706 -1.58 25.07 -12.09
C ILE A 706 -0.81 23.83 -12.64
N PHE A 707 -1.37 22.64 -12.53
CA PHE A 707 -0.86 21.43 -13.14
C PHE A 707 -1.95 20.75 -13.98
N ASP A 708 -1.61 20.35 -15.20
CA ASP A 708 -2.54 19.63 -16.07
C ASP A 708 -2.69 18.15 -15.66
N ASP A 709 -3.48 17.41 -16.40
CA ASP A 709 -3.76 16.00 -16.16
C ASP A 709 -2.60 15.05 -16.49
N PHE A 710 -1.54 15.53 -17.17
CA PHE A 710 -0.27 14.85 -17.34
C PHE A 710 0.74 15.19 -16.24
N GLY A 711 0.40 16.10 -15.33
CA GLY A 711 1.28 16.59 -14.28
C GLY A 711 2.26 17.68 -14.73
N ARG A 712 2.07 18.34 -15.88
CA ARG A 712 2.88 19.50 -16.32
C ARG A 712 2.40 20.76 -15.62
N TYR A 713 3.34 21.64 -15.27
CA TYR A 713 3.01 22.99 -14.82
C TYR A 713 2.41 23.81 -15.97
N ARG A 714 1.36 24.57 -15.70
CA ARG A 714 0.66 25.43 -16.66
C ARG A 714 0.20 26.75 -16.03
N GLU A 715 0.26 27.82 -16.82
CA GLU A 715 -0.33 29.12 -16.48
C GLU A 715 -1.69 29.30 -17.16
N ASN A 716 -1.94 28.55 -18.22
CA ASN A 716 -3.17 28.60 -18.98
C ASN A 716 -3.74 27.19 -19.15
N GLU A 717 -5.05 27.06 -19.03
CA GLU A 717 -5.80 25.85 -19.30
C GLU A 717 -6.21 25.78 -20.77
N SER A 718 -5.97 24.64 -21.40
CA SER A 718 -6.37 24.35 -22.76
C SER A 718 -7.84 23.95 -22.80
N LEU A 719 -8.63 24.62 -23.65
CA LEU A 719 -10.05 24.33 -23.87
C LEU A 719 -10.18 23.29 -24.99
N GLU A 720 -9.95 22.01 -24.67
CA GLU A 720 -9.81 20.91 -25.61
C GLU A 720 -11.15 20.50 -26.23
N ALA A 721 -11.62 21.27 -27.20
CA ALA A 721 -12.82 20.96 -27.97
C ALA A 721 -12.56 21.23 -29.46
N PRO A 722 -13.23 20.52 -30.40
CA PRO A 722 -12.99 20.68 -31.84
C PRO A 722 -13.14 22.11 -32.33
N GLU A 723 -14.11 22.90 -31.82
CA GLU A 723 -14.35 24.27 -32.19
C GLU A 723 -13.28 25.25 -31.68
N ASN A 724 -12.53 24.87 -30.68
CA ASN A 724 -11.43 25.65 -30.09
C ASN A 724 -10.07 25.33 -30.72
N LEU A 725 -10.04 24.43 -31.70
CA LEU A 725 -8.79 23.98 -32.33
C LEU A 725 -8.15 25.12 -33.14
N ILE A 726 -6.99 25.57 -32.72
CA ILE A 726 -6.17 26.59 -33.44
C ILE A 726 -5.28 25.92 -34.47
N LYS A 727 -4.63 24.82 -34.06
CA LYS A 727 -3.68 24.10 -34.93
C LYS A 727 -3.72 22.59 -34.65
N LYS A 728 -3.91 21.83 -35.70
CA LYS A 728 -3.85 20.37 -35.66
C LYS A 728 -2.42 19.89 -35.53
N GLY A 729 -2.15 19.07 -34.52
CA GLY A 729 -0.91 18.36 -34.33
C GLY A 729 -0.82 17.13 -35.25
N ASN A 730 0.31 16.44 -35.20
CA ASN A 730 0.51 15.20 -35.94
C ASN A 730 0.19 13.94 -35.10
N GLY A 731 -0.23 14.09 -33.85
CA GLY A 731 -0.55 13.02 -32.91
C GLY A 731 0.62 12.13 -32.49
N LYS A 732 1.86 12.44 -32.95
CA LYS A 732 3.07 11.65 -32.67
C LYS A 732 4.15 12.44 -31.94
N THR A 733 4.36 13.67 -32.36
CA THR A 733 5.41 14.56 -31.82
C THR A 733 4.87 15.93 -31.45
N ASP A 734 3.70 16.27 -31.96
CA ASP A 734 3.03 17.53 -31.72
C ASP A 734 1.58 17.25 -31.32
N ALA A 735 1.17 17.81 -30.18
CA ALA A 735 -0.22 17.83 -29.75
C ALA A 735 -1.04 18.84 -30.55
N ASP A 736 -2.34 18.69 -30.55
CA ASP A 736 -3.26 19.72 -31.00
C ASP A 736 -3.08 20.97 -30.13
N ILE A 737 -3.24 22.14 -30.70
CA ILE A 737 -3.21 23.43 -29.99
C ILE A 737 -4.62 24.00 -30.01
N PHE A 738 -5.14 24.27 -28.84
CA PHE A 738 -6.47 24.81 -28.63
C PHE A 738 -6.42 26.25 -28.06
N LEU A 739 -7.55 26.92 -28.06
CA LEU A 739 -7.73 28.14 -27.27
C LEU A 739 -7.43 27.86 -25.81
N THR A 740 -6.94 28.88 -25.11
CA THR A 740 -6.59 28.77 -23.69
C THR A 740 -7.22 29.87 -22.87
N LYS A 741 -7.43 29.61 -21.58
CA LYS A 741 -7.79 30.61 -20.56
C LYS A 741 -6.76 30.62 -19.44
N PRO A 742 -6.48 31.76 -18.81
CA PRO A 742 -5.64 31.82 -17.61
C PRO A 742 -6.19 30.90 -16.52
N VAL A 743 -5.29 30.20 -15.83
CA VAL A 743 -5.66 29.37 -14.69
C VAL A 743 -5.97 30.26 -13.47
N ASP A 744 -7.11 30.08 -12.85
CA ASP A 744 -7.41 30.58 -11.52
C ASP A 744 -7.27 29.41 -10.50
N ALA A 745 -6.17 29.39 -9.77
CA ALA A 745 -5.85 28.36 -8.79
C ALA A 745 -6.03 28.82 -7.32
N ARG A 746 -6.68 29.97 -7.11
CA ARG A 746 -6.98 30.45 -5.75
C ARG A 746 -7.96 29.53 -5.07
N GLY A 747 -7.67 29.21 -3.83
CA GLY A 747 -8.49 28.32 -3.02
C GLY A 747 -8.62 28.80 -1.58
N VAL A 748 -9.08 27.92 -0.71
CA VAL A 748 -9.19 28.20 0.73
C VAL A 748 -8.74 26.97 1.50
N LEU A 749 -7.78 27.16 2.39
CA LEU A 749 -7.42 26.19 3.41
C LEU A 749 -8.30 26.41 4.64
N GLY A 750 -8.86 25.36 5.17
CA GLY A 750 -9.63 25.41 6.40
C GLY A 750 -9.63 24.06 7.10
N GLY A 751 -9.75 24.07 8.42
CA GLY A 751 -9.79 22.87 9.24
C GLY A 751 -8.42 22.36 9.70
N THR A 752 -7.41 23.22 9.73
CA THR A 752 -6.15 22.93 10.42
C THR A 752 -6.32 23.02 11.93
N GLY A 753 -7.28 23.83 12.42
CA GLY A 753 -7.42 24.24 13.81
C GLY A 753 -6.45 25.35 14.20
N GLU A 754 -5.67 25.88 13.27
CA GLU A 754 -4.65 26.92 13.45
C GLU A 754 -5.03 28.14 12.61
N SER A 755 -5.55 29.20 13.26
CA SER A 755 -6.14 30.36 12.57
C SER A 755 -5.15 31.15 11.71
N ASP A 756 -3.86 31.04 11.94
CA ASP A 756 -2.79 31.67 11.15
C ASP A 756 -2.43 30.87 9.88
N LEU A 757 -2.87 29.63 9.78
CA LEU A 757 -2.70 28.78 8.60
C LEU A 757 -3.96 28.73 7.73
N ASP A 758 -5.14 28.79 8.34
CA ASP A 758 -6.44 28.76 7.65
C ASP A 758 -6.70 30.10 6.92
N GLY A 759 -7.35 30.04 5.77
CA GLY A 759 -7.70 31.21 4.96
C GLY A 759 -7.47 31.02 3.47
N GLU A 760 -7.55 32.11 2.71
CA GLU A 760 -7.29 32.11 1.27
C GLU A 760 -5.85 31.71 0.96
N VAL A 761 -5.69 30.92 -0.10
CA VAL A 761 -4.41 30.47 -0.65
C VAL A 761 -4.34 30.78 -2.15
N GLU A 762 -3.18 31.18 -2.62
CA GLU A 762 -2.99 31.58 -4.02
C GLU A 762 -2.98 30.38 -4.98
N ASN A 763 -2.34 29.29 -4.58
CA ASN A 763 -2.18 28.07 -5.39
C ASN A 763 -1.63 26.92 -4.55
N ALA A 764 -1.30 25.80 -5.19
CA ALA A 764 -0.78 24.62 -4.52
C ALA A 764 0.51 24.88 -3.73
N PHE A 765 1.37 25.80 -4.14
CA PHE A 765 2.64 26.06 -3.43
C PHE A 765 2.40 26.74 -2.08
N ASP A 766 1.49 27.74 -2.04
CA ASP A 766 1.07 28.38 -0.79
C ASP A 766 0.32 27.40 0.12
N LEU A 767 -0.60 26.63 -0.45
CA LEU A 767 -1.30 25.57 0.30
C LEU A 767 -0.32 24.58 0.95
N ILE A 768 0.63 24.06 0.19
CA ILE A 768 1.63 23.08 0.67
C ILE A 768 2.49 23.68 1.78
N GLU A 769 2.90 24.93 1.63
CA GLU A 769 3.72 25.62 2.65
C GLU A 769 2.99 25.72 3.98
N ARG A 770 1.69 26.05 3.96
CA ARG A 770 0.88 26.11 5.18
C ARG A 770 0.62 24.72 5.77
N LEU A 771 0.28 23.74 4.93
CA LEU A 771 0.07 22.37 5.37
C LEU A 771 1.31 21.75 6.03
N SER A 772 2.51 22.06 5.52
CA SER A 772 3.76 21.52 6.06
C SER A 772 4.07 21.99 7.49
N ARG A 773 3.49 23.12 7.92
CA ARG A 773 3.66 23.68 9.25
C ARG A 773 2.58 23.26 10.25
N SER A 774 1.48 22.66 9.74
CA SER A 774 0.33 22.34 10.58
C SER A 774 0.58 21.14 11.49
N GLU A 775 0.28 21.33 12.77
CA GLU A 775 0.29 20.26 13.76
C GLU A 775 -0.71 19.16 13.40
N ARG A 776 -1.91 19.55 12.97
CA ARG A 776 -2.95 18.61 12.54
C ARG A 776 -2.48 17.71 11.39
N VAL A 777 -1.75 18.26 10.42
CA VAL A 777 -1.19 17.48 9.30
C VAL A 777 -0.18 16.47 9.82
N ARG A 778 0.73 16.85 10.71
CA ARG A 778 1.70 15.97 11.35
C ARG A 778 0.98 14.83 12.08
N GLN A 779 0.01 15.15 12.91
CA GLN A 779 -0.80 14.19 13.66
C GLN A 779 -1.62 13.27 12.75
N SER A 780 -2.14 13.78 11.64
CA SER A 780 -2.86 12.96 10.65
C SER A 780 -1.94 11.93 10.00
N ILE A 781 -0.73 12.31 9.61
CA ILE A 781 0.26 11.35 9.05
C ILE A 781 0.59 10.27 10.09
N ILE A 782 0.73 10.63 11.36
CA ILE A 782 0.98 9.67 12.47
C ILE A 782 -0.21 8.71 12.64
N ARG A 783 -1.46 9.18 12.54
CA ARG A 783 -2.66 8.32 12.55
C ARG A 783 -2.60 7.30 11.40
N HIS A 784 -2.22 7.73 10.20
CA HIS A 784 -2.06 6.83 9.06
C HIS A 784 -0.89 5.84 9.25
N ALA A 785 0.23 6.27 9.84
CA ALA A 785 1.32 5.38 10.23
C ALA A 785 0.85 4.35 11.27
N PHE A 786 0.09 4.77 12.27
CA PHE A 786 -0.54 3.86 13.24
C PHE A 786 -1.37 2.80 12.51
N ARG A 787 -2.30 3.20 11.62
CA ARG A 787 -3.15 2.26 10.86
C ARG A 787 -2.32 1.26 10.06
N PHE A 788 -1.24 1.72 9.44
CA PHE A 788 -0.37 0.87 8.63
C PHE A 788 0.39 -0.17 9.47
N PHE A 789 1.04 0.26 10.56
CA PHE A 789 1.87 -0.62 11.39
C PHE A 789 1.06 -1.46 12.37
N MET A 790 -0.04 -0.94 12.91
CA MET A 790 -0.95 -1.70 13.77
C MET A 790 -1.88 -2.62 12.98
N GLY A 791 -2.09 -2.36 11.69
CA GLY A 791 -3.02 -3.11 10.85
C GLY A 791 -4.49 -2.94 11.27
N ARG A 792 -4.87 -1.81 11.83
CA ARG A 792 -6.25 -1.45 12.22
C ARG A 792 -6.41 0.05 12.34
N ASN A 793 -7.66 0.52 12.31
CA ASN A 793 -7.95 1.89 12.69
C ASN A 793 -7.68 2.10 14.19
N GLU A 794 -7.38 3.34 14.54
CA GLU A 794 -7.27 3.77 15.93
C GLU A 794 -8.63 3.72 16.62
N MET A 795 -8.59 3.52 17.93
CA MET A 795 -9.70 3.69 18.88
C MET A 795 -9.37 4.86 19.81
N LEU A 796 -10.34 5.38 20.53
CA LEU A 796 -10.09 6.46 21.51
C LEU A 796 -9.05 6.05 22.57
N SER A 797 -9.04 4.78 22.97
CA SER A 797 -8.02 4.23 23.87
C SER A 797 -6.58 4.33 23.35
N ASP A 798 -6.39 4.52 22.03
CA ASP A 798 -5.05 4.71 21.45
C ASP A 798 -4.50 6.13 21.59
N SER A 799 -5.26 7.07 22.16
CA SER A 799 -4.88 8.47 22.36
C SER A 799 -3.45 8.62 22.91
N LYS A 800 -3.13 7.92 24.00
CA LYS A 800 -1.79 7.96 24.61
C LYS A 800 -0.71 7.51 23.64
N THR A 801 -0.94 6.44 22.87
CA THR A 801 0.01 5.93 21.88
C THR A 801 0.28 6.94 20.76
N LEU A 802 -0.77 7.60 20.27
CA LEU A 802 -0.65 8.61 19.20
C LEU A 802 0.07 9.86 19.69
N MET A 803 -0.25 10.34 20.89
CA MET A 803 0.44 11.48 21.52
C MET A 803 1.92 11.20 21.78
N GLU A 804 2.26 9.99 22.24
CA GLU A 804 3.66 9.58 22.44
C GLU A 804 4.42 9.50 21.11
N ALA A 805 3.77 9.04 20.03
CA ALA A 805 4.36 9.00 18.69
C ALA A 805 4.55 10.41 18.11
N ASP A 806 3.60 11.32 18.32
CA ASP A 806 3.72 12.73 17.94
C ASP A 806 4.88 13.41 18.66
N ARG A 807 4.96 13.24 19.98
CA ARG A 807 6.08 13.74 20.78
C ARG A 807 7.42 13.18 20.31
N ALA A 808 7.49 11.87 20.02
CA ALA A 808 8.71 11.24 19.53
C ALA A 808 9.18 11.84 18.20
N TYR A 809 8.25 12.18 17.30
CA TYR A 809 8.56 12.89 16.06
C TYR A 809 9.17 14.26 16.33
N VAL A 810 8.52 15.07 17.16
CA VAL A 810 8.95 16.44 17.48
C VAL A 810 10.32 16.43 18.19
N GLU A 811 10.48 15.62 19.24
CA GLU A 811 11.72 15.56 20.05
C GLU A 811 12.91 15.00 19.26
N SER A 812 12.68 14.17 18.25
CA SER A 812 13.76 13.62 17.39
C SER A 812 14.18 14.53 16.23
N GLY A 813 13.57 15.71 16.08
CA GLY A 813 13.80 16.60 14.93
C GLY A 813 13.20 16.05 13.64
N GLY A 814 12.02 15.46 13.73
CA GLY A 814 11.24 15.02 12.58
C GLY A 814 11.64 13.65 12.03
N SER A 815 12.11 12.72 12.90
CA SER A 815 12.45 11.35 12.51
C SER A 815 11.22 10.46 12.37
N PHE A 816 11.04 9.85 11.21
CA PHE A 816 10.01 8.84 11.01
C PHE A 816 10.34 7.51 11.70
N ASN A 817 11.62 7.16 11.81
CA ASN A 817 12.05 6.01 12.58
C ASN A 817 11.65 6.14 14.07
N ALA A 818 11.74 7.35 14.63
CA ALA A 818 11.28 7.60 16.01
C ALA A 818 9.78 7.35 16.18
N VAL A 819 8.95 7.75 15.21
CA VAL A 819 7.51 7.43 15.19
C VAL A 819 7.29 5.92 15.17
N VAL A 820 7.96 5.20 14.26
CA VAL A 820 7.82 3.74 14.13
C VAL A 820 8.27 3.02 15.41
N ILE A 821 9.38 3.43 16.01
CA ILE A 821 9.86 2.89 17.29
C ILE A 821 8.83 3.13 18.39
N SER A 822 8.27 4.34 18.50
CA SER A 822 7.24 4.67 19.49
C SER A 822 5.99 3.79 19.31
N LEU A 823 5.47 3.70 18.09
CA LEU A 823 4.30 2.88 17.79
C LEU A 823 4.51 1.41 18.12
N LEU A 824 5.59 0.79 17.63
CA LEU A 824 5.86 -0.65 17.79
C LEU A 824 6.37 -1.04 19.18
N SER A 825 6.62 -0.08 20.07
CA SER A 825 6.90 -0.31 21.49
C SER A 825 5.79 0.16 22.43
N SER A 826 4.64 0.57 21.88
CA SER A 826 3.50 1.08 22.65
C SER A 826 2.64 -0.03 23.26
N ASP A 827 1.82 0.33 24.23
CA ASP A 827 0.82 -0.58 24.80
C ASP A 827 -0.21 -1.03 23.78
N SER A 828 -0.59 -0.19 22.81
CA SER A 828 -1.45 -0.57 21.68
C SER A 828 -0.88 -1.76 20.88
N PHE A 829 0.45 -1.84 20.77
CA PHE A 829 1.12 -2.92 20.07
C PHE A 829 1.33 -4.16 20.94
N MET A 830 1.67 -3.96 22.22
CA MET A 830 2.05 -5.02 23.15
C MET A 830 0.87 -5.80 23.72
N TYR A 831 -0.26 -5.13 23.95
CA TYR A 831 -1.39 -5.70 24.66
C TYR A 831 -2.57 -6.03 23.75
N ARG A 832 -3.27 -7.11 24.14
CA ARG A 832 -4.51 -7.57 23.53
C ARG A 832 -5.62 -7.58 24.57
N LYS A 833 -6.84 -7.17 24.18
CA LYS A 833 -8.02 -7.28 25.01
C LYS A 833 -9.17 -7.81 24.17
N SER A 834 -9.87 -8.81 24.65
CA SER A 834 -11.08 -9.27 23.98
C SER A 834 -12.10 -8.13 24.03
N PRO A 835 -12.77 -7.76 22.92
CA PRO A 835 -13.96 -6.94 23.05
C PRO A 835 -14.89 -7.69 24.01
N LEU A 836 -15.47 -6.96 24.97
CA LEU A 836 -16.37 -7.51 25.96
C LEU A 836 -17.55 -8.20 25.25
N ARG A 837 -17.38 -9.46 24.89
CA ARG A 837 -18.47 -10.42 24.93
C ARG A 837 -18.58 -10.78 26.39
N ASP A 838 -19.76 -10.63 26.93
CA ASP A 838 -20.10 -10.95 28.31
C ASP A 838 -19.22 -12.07 28.89
N SER A 839 -18.60 -11.82 30.02
CA SER A 839 -17.78 -12.77 30.78
C SER A 839 -18.53 -14.07 31.19
N ARG A 840 -19.73 -14.28 30.70
CA ARG A 840 -20.60 -15.43 31.01
C ARG A 840 -20.47 -16.62 30.04
N VAL A 841 -19.80 -16.46 28.89
CA VAL A 841 -19.66 -17.57 27.90
C VAL A 841 -18.31 -18.28 27.98
N LEU A 842 -17.31 -17.73 28.66
CA LEU A 842 -15.99 -18.33 28.78
C LEU A 842 -15.71 -19.05 30.10
N ASP A 843 -16.60 -18.96 31.10
CA ASP A 843 -16.54 -19.79 32.32
C ASP A 843 -17.36 -21.10 32.23
N GLY A 844 -17.98 -21.36 31.11
CA GLY A 844 -18.65 -22.60 30.78
C GLY A 844 -17.68 -23.58 30.11
N THR A 845 -16.93 -24.30 30.91
CA THR A 845 -16.45 -25.68 30.65
C THR A 845 -15.85 -25.95 29.27
N LEU A 846 -14.57 -25.73 29.08
CA LEU A 846 -13.77 -26.78 28.43
C LEU A 846 -13.72 -27.94 29.42
N ASP A 847 -14.77 -28.75 29.37
CA ASP A 847 -14.85 -29.99 30.09
C ASP A 847 -13.72 -30.90 29.60
N LYS A 848 -12.99 -31.39 30.58
CA LYS A 848 -11.96 -32.42 30.39
C LYS A 848 -12.70 -33.74 30.14
N SER A 849 -13.14 -34.02 28.91
CA SER A 849 -13.47 -35.35 28.44
C SER A 849 -13.77 -35.32 26.94
N GLU A 850 -12.84 -35.76 26.18
CA GLU A 850 -12.74 -36.56 24.95
C GLU A 850 -11.62 -36.10 24.02
#